data_b54ff4e44e2095e5462448924b87b93e
#
_entry.id   b54ff4e44e2095e5462448924b87b93e
#
_cell.length_a   1.000
_cell.length_b   1.000
_cell.length_c   1.000
_cell.angle_alpha   90.00
_cell.angle_beta   90.00
_cell.angle_gamma   90.00
#
_symmetry.space_group_name_H-M   'P 1'
#
loop_
_entity.id
_entity.type
_entity.pdbx_description
1 polymer ?
#
loop_
_entity_poly.entity_id
_entity_poly.type
_entity_poly.pdbx_seq_one_letter_code
_entity_poly.pdbx_strand_id
1 'polypeptide(L)'
;IRLRKFTKEQLEVSPDYFKSFSETNPNPIQVLGLKHINLKKESEKIRKRLEKLKDTKETKSTSDGLAEMENVQFSHLHNHTQFSVLQSTMQIGNIIKAAAKDNMPAVAMTDTANMMGSFHFVSAVLNHNKTAATPIKPIVGCEFNVCGDHKNKSVKDNGFQVVLLAKNKRGYHNLAKMSSIAFVDGFYYVPRIDREIIQKYKEDIIVLTGNLYGEVPSKILNLGEKQAEEALLWWKSEFKDDFYIELMRHNQQDEKIVNETLLKFSKNHNIKVVASNNTFYLEQKDSNAHDILLCVKDGEKQATPIGKGRGYRYGLPNDEYYFKSTQEMKTLFADLPEAIINIQEIVDKIEIFTLARDVLLPEFDIPEEFKDPKDKEDEGKRGENNFLKHLTFVGAKKRYGEITESIKERLDFELSVIEKTGYPGYFLIVEDFIREARNMNVAVGPGRGSAAGSVVAYCLWITNIDPIKYDLLFERFLNPERISMPDIDIDFDDEGRGRVMDYVIDKYGSNQVAQIITYGTMAAKSSIRDTARVLDLPLFEADRIAKLIPLIKLKNIFGEDAKSKGKVAGLRSEEKQLVEELKSISYGSDLAAETINKATILEGSVRNTGIHACGVIITPGDITNYVPVALAKDSDMYVTQFDNSVVESAGLLKMDFLGLKTLTLIKDTVKIVKAKHNIDLDPENFPLDDEKTYELFQKGETVGIFQYESPGMQKHMRSLKPTVFADLIAMNALYRPGPMEYIPSFINRKHGNEDIEYDLPAMEEYLAETYGITVYQEQVMLLSQKLANFTKGEADVLRKAMGKKQIAVLDKMKPKFVAQAAANGHDAEKLEKIWKDWEAFASYAFNKSHSACYAWIAYQTAYLKAHYPAEYMASVLSNNMNDIK
;
A
#
# COMPACT_ATOMS: atom_id res chain seq x y z
N ILE A 1 -48.00 -5.46 -11.57
CA ILE A 1 -48.85 -5.01 -10.41
C ILE A 1 -47.86 -4.32 -9.47
N ARG A 2 -47.99 -3.01 -9.26
CA ARG A 2 -47.18 -2.26 -8.26
C ARG A 2 -47.85 -2.47 -6.90
N LEU A 3 -47.21 -3.26 -6.03
CA LEU A 3 -47.51 -3.23 -4.61
C LEU A 3 -46.93 -1.93 -4.04
N ARG A 4 -47.79 -0.97 -3.63
CA ARG A 4 -47.39 0.17 -2.83
C ARG A 4 -47.25 -0.28 -1.37
N LYS A 5 -46.11 -0.04 -0.73
CA LYS A 5 -46.03 -0.07 0.73
C LYS A 5 -46.77 1.14 1.28
N PHE A 6 -47.81 0.87 2.09
CA PHE A 6 -48.47 1.92 2.87
C PHE A 6 -47.72 2.14 4.17
N THR A 7 -47.55 3.36 4.62
CA THR A 7 -47.06 3.68 5.95
C THR A 7 -48.07 3.30 7.00
N LYS A 8 -47.66 3.15 8.26
CA LYS A 8 -48.57 2.82 9.38
C LYS A 8 -49.76 3.81 9.49
N GLU A 9 -49.51 5.10 9.24
CA GLU A 9 -50.49 6.17 9.20
C GLU A 9 -51.48 6.03 8.03
N GLN A 10 -51.03 5.57 6.87
CA GLN A 10 -51.92 5.31 5.71
C GLN A 10 -52.81 4.09 5.91
N LEU A 11 -52.38 3.12 6.75
CA LEU A 11 -53.21 1.95 7.11
C LEU A 11 -54.25 2.30 8.20
N GLU A 12 -53.99 3.28 9.05
CA GLU A 12 -54.93 3.74 10.09
C GLU A 12 -56.03 4.63 9.54
N VAL A 13 -55.81 5.29 8.40
CA VAL A 13 -56.79 6.22 7.80
C VAL A 13 -57.83 5.56 6.89
N SER A 14 -57.73 4.27 6.53
CA SER A 14 -58.61 3.66 5.55
C SER A 14 -58.94 2.18 5.75
N PRO A 15 -59.63 1.81 6.88
CA PRO A 15 -60.21 0.46 7.01
C PRO A 15 -61.30 0.19 5.94
N ASP A 16 -62.02 1.22 5.51
CA ASP A 16 -63.12 1.11 4.55
C ASP A 16 -62.65 0.97 3.09
N TYR A 17 -61.47 1.45 2.74
CA TYR A 17 -60.90 1.28 1.39
C TYR A 17 -60.62 -0.18 1.04
N PHE A 18 -60.17 -0.96 2.00
CA PHE A 18 -59.95 -2.42 1.80
C PHE A 18 -61.27 -3.19 1.80
N LYS A 19 -62.29 -2.72 2.51
CA LYS A 19 -63.61 -3.30 2.51
C LYS A 19 -64.31 -3.09 1.17
N SER A 20 -64.30 -1.88 0.63
CA SER A 20 -64.84 -1.54 -0.68
C SER A 20 -64.15 -2.25 -1.84
N PHE A 21 -62.80 -2.46 -1.75
CA PHE A 21 -62.03 -3.19 -2.75
C PHE A 21 -62.36 -4.69 -2.78
N SER A 22 -62.62 -5.30 -1.63
CA SER A 22 -63.04 -6.70 -1.55
C SER A 22 -64.50 -6.96 -1.96
N GLU A 23 -65.39 -5.99 -1.83
CA GLU A 23 -66.77 -6.05 -2.25
C GLU A 23 -66.99 -5.80 -3.74
N THR A 24 -66.10 -5.01 -4.37
CA THR A 24 -66.15 -4.69 -5.81
C THR A 24 -65.38 -5.69 -6.70
N ASN A 25 -64.53 -6.54 -6.16
CA ASN A 25 -63.79 -7.58 -6.88
C ASN A 25 -63.92 -8.94 -6.21
N PRO A 26 -65.04 -9.67 -6.46
CA PRO A 26 -65.25 -11.00 -5.86
C PRO A 26 -64.33 -12.10 -6.32
N ASN A 27 -63.49 -11.87 -7.34
CA ASN A 27 -62.42 -12.81 -7.77
C ASN A 27 -61.04 -12.19 -7.53
N PRO A 28 -60.37 -12.48 -6.39
CA PRO A 28 -59.00 -12.07 -6.22
C PRO A 28 -58.10 -12.79 -7.21
N ILE A 29 -57.30 -12.03 -7.88
CA ILE A 29 -56.29 -12.30 -8.91
C ILE A 29 -55.77 -13.75 -8.87
N GLN A 30 -56.13 -14.56 -9.86
CA GLN A 30 -55.40 -15.79 -10.17
C GLN A 30 -54.04 -15.43 -10.77
N VAL A 31 -53.04 -15.36 -9.94
CA VAL A 31 -51.65 -15.35 -10.40
C VAL A 31 -51.18 -16.80 -10.44
N LEU A 32 -51.01 -17.28 -11.66
CA LEU A 32 -50.30 -18.53 -12.05
C LEU A 32 -49.74 -19.34 -10.87
N GLY A 33 -50.42 -20.43 -10.51
CA GLY A 33 -49.89 -21.54 -9.74
C GLY A 33 -49.70 -21.39 -8.23
N LEU A 34 -50.06 -20.25 -7.63
CA LEU A 34 -50.04 -20.09 -6.16
C LEU A 34 -51.36 -20.49 -5.53
N LYS A 35 -51.37 -21.45 -4.59
CA LYS A 35 -52.47 -21.81 -3.74
C LYS A 35 -52.97 -20.58 -2.97
N HIS A 36 -54.27 -20.41 -2.82
CA HIS A 36 -54.89 -19.36 -2.02
C HIS A 36 -54.28 -19.24 -0.65
N ILE A 37 -53.55 -18.13 -0.39
CA ILE A 37 -53.10 -17.77 0.95
C ILE A 37 -54.23 -17.07 1.63
N ASN A 38 -54.84 -17.72 2.63
CA ASN A 38 -55.79 -17.10 3.48
C ASN A 38 -55.09 -16.19 4.48
N LEU A 39 -54.96 -14.91 4.12
CA LEU A 39 -54.28 -13.89 4.92
C LEU A 39 -54.79 -13.80 6.38
N LYS A 40 -56.07 -14.10 6.61
CA LYS A 40 -56.65 -14.13 7.96
C LYS A 40 -56.12 -15.32 8.78
N LYS A 41 -55.97 -16.48 8.16
CA LYS A 41 -55.40 -17.69 8.76
C LYS A 41 -53.92 -17.60 9.02
N GLU A 42 -53.17 -16.92 8.15
CA GLU A 42 -51.74 -16.65 8.32
C GLU A 42 -51.48 -15.58 9.37
N SER A 43 -52.31 -14.51 9.42
CA SER A 43 -52.19 -13.50 10.46
C SER A 43 -52.56 -14.06 11.86
N GLU A 44 -53.53 -14.98 11.95
CA GLU A 44 -53.87 -15.70 13.19
C GLU A 44 -52.74 -16.67 13.62
N LYS A 45 -52.05 -17.34 12.66
CA LYS A 45 -50.89 -18.18 12.96
C LYS A 45 -49.73 -17.34 13.49
N ILE A 46 -49.49 -16.20 12.86
CA ILE A 46 -48.45 -15.27 13.32
C ILE A 46 -48.80 -14.74 14.71
N ARG A 47 -50.08 -14.35 14.95
CA ARG A 47 -50.52 -13.87 16.27
C ARG A 47 -50.41 -14.93 17.34
N LYS A 48 -50.83 -16.18 17.09
CA LYS A 48 -50.67 -17.32 18.01
C LYS A 48 -49.21 -17.68 18.25
N ARG A 49 -48.34 -17.47 17.25
CA ARG A 49 -46.87 -17.67 17.38
C ARG A 49 -46.27 -16.57 18.23
N LEU A 50 -46.68 -15.33 18.07
CA LEU A 50 -46.27 -14.18 18.89
C LEU A 50 -46.82 -14.27 20.33
N GLU A 51 -48.02 -14.81 20.57
CA GLU A 51 -48.59 -15.06 21.90
C GLU A 51 -47.83 -16.20 22.60
N LYS A 52 -47.49 -17.31 21.90
CA LYS A 52 -46.65 -18.37 22.46
C LYS A 52 -45.24 -17.90 22.78
N LEU A 53 -44.69 -16.92 22.09
CA LEU A 53 -43.36 -16.34 22.37
C LEU A 53 -43.38 -15.41 23.60
N LYS A 54 -44.56 -14.90 24.02
CA LYS A 54 -44.71 -14.12 25.26
C LYS A 54 -44.67 -15.00 26.52
N ASP A 55 -45.07 -16.27 26.42
CA ASP A 55 -45.19 -17.17 27.58
C ASP A 55 -43.92 -17.97 27.94
N THR A 56 -42.82 -17.77 27.21
CA THR A 56 -41.56 -18.56 27.44
C THR A 56 -40.36 -17.70 27.86
N LYS A 57 -40.58 -16.50 28.40
CA LYS A 57 -39.46 -15.68 28.88
C LYS A 57 -39.34 -15.71 30.40
N GLU A 58 -38.46 -16.57 30.93
CA GLU A 58 -37.57 -16.20 32.03
C GLU A 58 -36.48 -15.25 31.45
N THR A 59 -36.81 -14.03 31.13
CA THR A 59 -35.84 -12.99 30.82
C THR A 59 -35.31 -12.44 32.16
N LYS A 60 -34.00 -12.55 32.39
CA LYS A 60 -33.35 -11.78 33.47
C LYS A 60 -33.78 -10.33 33.35
N SER A 61 -34.00 -9.66 34.48
CA SER A 61 -34.33 -8.24 34.41
C SER A 61 -33.12 -7.49 33.80
N THR A 62 -33.33 -6.44 33.03
CA THR A 62 -32.28 -5.63 32.42
C THR A 62 -31.27 -5.11 33.46
N SER A 63 -31.75 -4.85 34.70
CA SER A 63 -30.92 -4.42 35.81
C SER A 63 -29.97 -5.53 36.29
N ASP A 64 -30.45 -6.77 36.38
CA ASP A 64 -29.63 -7.91 36.85
C ASP A 64 -28.55 -8.28 35.82
N GLY A 65 -28.88 -8.28 34.55
CA GLY A 65 -27.91 -8.53 33.47
C GLY A 65 -26.82 -7.47 33.39
N LEU A 66 -27.12 -6.20 33.56
CA LEU A 66 -26.12 -5.14 33.62
C LEU A 66 -25.21 -5.27 34.84
N ALA A 67 -25.74 -5.68 36.02
CA ALA A 67 -24.95 -5.91 37.22
C ALA A 67 -23.98 -7.11 37.03
N GLU A 68 -24.42 -8.19 36.36
CA GLU A 68 -23.56 -9.33 36.03
C GLU A 68 -22.39 -8.96 35.14
N MET A 69 -22.55 -7.96 34.28
CA MET A 69 -21.52 -7.46 33.36
C MET A 69 -20.75 -6.24 33.87
N GLU A 70 -20.90 -5.82 35.14
CA GLU A 70 -20.32 -4.55 35.64
C GLU A 70 -18.83 -4.40 35.29
N ASN A 71 -18.04 -5.44 35.53
CA ASN A 71 -16.59 -5.46 35.31
C ASN A 71 -16.16 -6.08 33.97
N VAL A 72 -17.08 -6.43 33.08
CA VAL A 72 -16.77 -7.04 31.78
C VAL A 72 -16.50 -5.94 30.77
N GLN A 73 -15.45 -6.05 29.97
CA GLN A 73 -15.19 -5.21 28.82
C GLN A 73 -15.58 -5.94 27.55
N PHE A 74 -16.13 -5.19 26.59
CA PHE A 74 -16.51 -5.72 25.28
C PHE A 74 -15.32 -5.70 24.32
N SER A 75 -15.28 -6.65 23.40
CA SER A 75 -14.33 -6.65 22.28
C SER A 75 -15.10 -6.92 20.99
N HIS A 76 -14.98 -6.03 20.01
CA HIS A 76 -15.56 -6.27 18.71
C HIS A 76 -14.84 -7.40 17.96
N LEU A 77 -15.59 -8.44 17.59
CA LEU A 77 -15.08 -9.63 16.88
C LEU A 77 -15.37 -9.60 15.37
N HIS A 78 -16.25 -8.69 14.89
CA HIS A 78 -16.71 -8.63 13.51
C HIS A 78 -16.68 -7.18 13.00
N ASN A 79 -15.56 -6.76 12.45
CA ASN A 79 -15.35 -5.40 11.96
C ASN A 79 -14.79 -5.39 10.54
N HIS A 80 -15.31 -4.51 9.69
CA HIS A 80 -14.81 -4.25 8.35
C HIS A 80 -13.99 -2.97 8.34
N THR A 81 -12.77 -3.04 7.78
CA THR A 81 -11.90 -1.88 7.60
C THR A 81 -12.01 -1.32 6.17
N GLN A 82 -11.26 -0.26 5.88
CA GLN A 82 -11.11 0.27 4.52
C GLN A 82 -10.67 -0.77 3.47
N PHE A 83 -10.15 -1.92 3.89
CA PHE A 83 -9.75 -3.01 3.01
C PHE A 83 -10.91 -3.94 2.63
N SER A 84 -12.08 -3.82 3.25
CA SER A 84 -13.36 -4.23 2.64
C SER A 84 -13.71 -3.18 1.59
N VAL A 85 -13.09 -3.30 0.41
CA VAL A 85 -13.01 -2.24 -0.62
C VAL A 85 -14.40 -1.74 -1.01
N LEU A 86 -14.61 -0.41 -0.88
CA LEU A 86 -15.90 0.28 -1.11
C LEU A 86 -17.07 -0.27 -0.27
N GLN A 87 -16.77 -0.92 0.86
CA GLN A 87 -17.81 -1.45 1.75
C GLN A 87 -17.72 -0.93 3.18
N SER A 88 -16.59 -0.34 3.58
CA SER A 88 -16.39 0.26 4.90
C SER A 88 -15.63 1.57 4.83
N THR A 89 -16.01 2.53 5.68
CA THR A 89 -15.32 3.80 5.85
C THR A 89 -14.33 3.77 7.02
N MET A 90 -14.26 2.67 7.78
CA MET A 90 -13.42 2.56 8.97
C MET A 90 -11.95 2.43 8.61
N GLN A 91 -11.15 3.41 9.00
CA GLN A 91 -9.69 3.34 8.89
C GLN A 91 -9.11 2.62 10.11
N ILE A 92 -8.14 1.73 9.90
CA ILE A 92 -7.47 0.93 10.95
C ILE A 92 -7.06 1.79 12.16
N GLY A 93 -6.41 2.95 11.91
CA GLY A 93 -5.98 3.84 12.98
C GLY A 93 -7.13 4.41 13.82
N ASN A 94 -8.32 4.59 13.25
CA ASN A 94 -9.51 5.09 13.97
C ASN A 94 -10.16 3.98 14.81
N ILE A 95 -10.19 2.75 14.31
CA ILE A 95 -10.66 1.57 15.06
C ILE A 95 -9.82 1.39 16.33
N ILE A 96 -8.48 1.43 16.21
CA ILE A 96 -7.57 1.29 17.34
C ILE A 96 -7.78 2.39 18.38
N LYS A 97 -7.95 3.65 17.94
CA LYS A 97 -8.22 4.77 18.83
C LYS A 97 -9.57 4.64 19.55
N ALA A 98 -10.60 4.17 18.86
CA ALA A 98 -11.92 3.95 19.45
C ALA A 98 -11.87 2.82 20.48
N ALA A 99 -11.25 1.69 20.16
CA ALA A 99 -11.05 0.58 21.09
C ALA A 99 -10.24 0.99 22.34
N ALA A 100 -9.16 1.76 22.14
CA ALA A 100 -8.35 2.29 23.24
C ALA A 100 -9.14 3.25 24.14
N LYS A 101 -9.92 4.14 23.55
CA LYS A 101 -10.77 5.11 24.29
C LYS A 101 -11.81 4.41 25.16
N ASP A 102 -12.33 3.28 24.72
CA ASP A 102 -13.33 2.47 25.42
C ASP A 102 -12.71 1.35 26.29
N ASN A 103 -11.38 1.31 26.41
CA ASN A 103 -10.63 0.31 27.16
C ASN A 103 -10.94 -1.13 26.75
N MET A 104 -11.19 -1.38 25.47
CA MET A 104 -11.44 -2.73 24.98
C MET A 104 -10.17 -3.59 25.06
N PRO A 105 -10.22 -4.82 25.63
CA PRO A 105 -9.06 -5.68 25.78
C PRO A 105 -8.54 -6.22 24.44
N ALA A 106 -9.40 -6.33 23.44
CA ALA A 106 -9.07 -6.78 22.09
C ALA A 106 -9.95 -6.10 21.04
N VAL A 107 -9.51 -6.15 19.80
CA VAL A 107 -10.31 -5.75 18.64
C VAL A 107 -9.96 -6.62 17.45
N ALA A 108 -10.97 -7.05 16.69
CA ALA A 108 -10.80 -7.84 15.49
C ALA A 108 -10.79 -6.99 14.22
N MET A 109 -10.13 -7.50 13.19
CA MET A 109 -10.27 -7.11 11.80
C MET A 109 -10.74 -8.33 11.01
N THR A 110 -11.89 -8.23 10.36
CA THR A 110 -12.53 -9.33 9.62
C THR A 110 -13.04 -8.86 8.26
N ASP A 111 -12.13 -8.34 7.46
CA ASP A 111 -12.46 -7.83 6.14
C ASP A 111 -13.01 -8.92 5.21
N THR A 112 -13.86 -8.51 4.25
CA THR A 112 -14.57 -9.43 3.37
C THR A 112 -13.61 -10.11 2.39
N ALA A 113 -13.46 -11.41 2.54
CA ALA A 113 -12.74 -12.36 1.69
C ALA A 113 -11.25 -12.05 1.43
N ASN A 114 -10.64 -11.08 2.12
CA ASN A 114 -9.25 -10.72 1.91
C ASN A 114 -8.47 -10.50 3.22
N MET A 115 -7.15 -10.56 3.11
CA MET A 115 -6.20 -10.34 4.21
C MET A 115 -5.34 -9.09 3.99
N MET A 116 -5.79 -8.18 3.11
CA MET A 116 -5.05 -7.00 2.64
C MET A 116 -4.59 -6.09 3.79
N GLY A 117 -5.46 -5.88 4.78
CA GLY A 117 -5.21 -5.01 5.94
C GLY A 117 -4.41 -5.66 7.08
N SER A 118 -4.17 -6.97 7.06
CA SER A 118 -3.69 -7.71 8.24
C SER A 118 -2.34 -7.24 8.76
N PHE A 119 -1.37 -6.99 7.87
CA PHE A 119 -0.06 -6.48 8.29
C PHE A 119 -0.15 -5.08 8.87
N HIS A 120 -0.89 -4.19 8.21
CA HIS A 120 -1.13 -2.82 8.67
C HIS A 120 -1.82 -2.81 10.04
N PHE A 121 -2.83 -3.66 10.22
CA PHE A 121 -3.59 -3.76 11.46
C PHE A 121 -2.73 -4.25 12.62
N VAL A 122 -2.08 -5.40 12.49
CA VAL A 122 -1.22 -5.96 13.53
C VAL A 122 -0.10 -4.98 13.90
N SER A 123 0.59 -4.42 12.92
CA SER A 123 1.68 -3.47 13.16
C SER A 123 1.20 -2.19 13.85
N ALA A 124 0.03 -1.68 13.48
CA ALA A 124 -0.54 -0.48 14.09
C ALA A 124 -0.94 -0.71 15.55
N VAL A 125 -1.57 -1.86 15.87
CA VAL A 125 -1.92 -2.23 17.26
C VAL A 125 -0.66 -2.43 18.11
N LEU A 126 0.34 -3.18 17.61
CA LEU A 126 1.59 -3.41 18.34
C LEU A 126 2.36 -2.09 18.57
N ASN A 127 2.35 -1.17 17.61
CA ASN A 127 2.95 0.15 17.78
C ASN A 127 2.19 1.02 18.79
N HIS A 128 0.86 0.96 18.80
CA HIS A 128 0.04 1.62 19.83
C HIS A 128 0.40 1.08 21.22
N ASN A 129 0.52 -0.23 21.38
CA ASN A 129 0.80 -0.89 22.64
C ASN A 129 2.16 -0.52 23.26
N LYS A 130 3.13 -0.05 22.47
CA LYS A 130 4.45 0.42 22.99
C LYS A 130 4.34 1.59 23.96
N THR A 131 3.28 2.39 23.84
CA THR A 131 3.07 3.61 24.67
C THR A 131 1.75 3.60 25.42
N ALA A 132 0.88 2.62 25.18
CA ALA A 132 -0.44 2.54 25.78
C ALA A 132 -0.34 2.05 27.24
N ALA A 133 -1.13 2.64 28.14
CA ALA A 133 -1.27 2.17 29.52
C ALA A 133 -2.00 0.82 29.57
N THR A 134 -2.97 0.61 28.67
CA THR A 134 -3.73 -0.64 28.54
C THR A 134 -3.49 -1.18 27.13
N PRO A 135 -2.75 -2.28 26.97
CA PRO A 135 -2.50 -2.87 25.65
C PRO A 135 -3.77 -3.51 25.08
N ILE A 136 -3.95 -3.43 23.77
CA ILE A 136 -5.04 -4.05 23.02
C ILE A 136 -4.51 -5.29 22.31
N LYS A 137 -5.25 -6.42 22.38
CA LYS A 137 -4.91 -7.63 21.63
C LYS A 137 -5.44 -7.52 20.18
N PRO A 138 -4.61 -7.61 19.14
CA PRO A 138 -5.07 -7.67 17.77
C PRO A 138 -5.62 -9.06 17.46
N ILE A 139 -6.84 -9.14 16.94
CA ILE A 139 -7.47 -10.37 16.45
C ILE A 139 -7.53 -10.28 14.93
N VAL A 140 -6.80 -11.16 14.26
CA VAL A 140 -6.82 -11.22 12.78
C VAL A 140 -7.83 -12.27 12.34
N GLY A 141 -8.77 -11.85 11.52
CA GLY A 141 -9.79 -12.71 10.93
C GLY A 141 -10.12 -12.32 9.50
N CYS A 142 -11.06 -13.03 8.92
CA CYS A 142 -11.61 -12.77 7.60
C CYS A 142 -13.05 -13.25 7.52
N GLU A 143 -13.92 -12.47 6.90
CA GLU A 143 -15.28 -12.90 6.54
C GLU A 143 -15.23 -13.55 5.15
N PHE A 144 -15.25 -14.88 5.09
CA PHE A 144 -15.19 -15.63 3.83
C PHE A 144 -16.56 -15.87 3.21
N ASN A 145 -16.61 -15.91 1.87
CA ASN A 145 -17.74 -16.40 1.10
C ASN A 145 -17.59 -17.93 0.89
N VAL A 146 -18.37 -18.71 1.60
CA VAL A 146 -18.33 -20.20 1.56
C VAL A 146 -19.41 -20.73 0.63
N CYS A 147 -19.01 -21.21 -0.55
CA CYS A 147 -19.89 -21.71 -1.59
C CYS A 147 -19.94 -23.25 -1.63
N GLY A 148 -20.76 -23.81 -2.52
CA GLY A 148 -20.87 -25.26 -2.69
C GLY A 148 -19.63 -25.90 -3.32
N ASP A 149 -19.07 -25.26 -4.35
CA ASP A 149 -17.85 -25.66 -5.06
C ASP A 149 -17.16 -24.38 -5.59
N HIS A 150 -15.99 -24.06 -5.01
CA HIS A 150 -15.27 -22.83 -5.34
C HIS A 150 -14.72 -22.81 -6.78
N LYS A 151 -14.50 -23.97 -7.39
CA LYS A 151 -14.00 -24.11 -8.78
C LYS A 151 -15.11 -23.98 -9.82
N ASN A 152 -16.37 -24.18 -9.42
CA ASN A 152 -17.48 -24.11 -10.35
C ASN A 152 -17.81 -22.66 -10.71
N LYS A 153 -17.54 -22.29 -11.97
CA LYS A 153 -17.82 -20.97 -12.56
C LYS A 153 -19.01 -20.97 -13.52
N SER A 154 -19.75 -22.09 -13.62
CA SER A 154 -20.91 -22.21 -14.51
C SER A 154 -22.21 -21.67 -13.91
N VAL A 155 -22.31 -21.63 -12.58
CA VAL A 155 -23.48 -21.16 -11.85
C VAL A 155 -23.04 -20.06 -10.88
N LYS A 156 -23.79 -18.96 -10.81
CA LYS A 156 -23.53 -17.88 -9.85
C LYS A 156 -23.91 -18.36 -8.46
N ASP A 157 -22.92 -18.67 -7.65
CA ASP A 157 -22.99 -18.97 -6.23
C ASP A 157 -22.01 -18.08 -5.48
N ASN A 158 -22.50 -17.02 -4.87
CA ASN A 158 -21.64 -16.10 -4.10
C ASN A 158 -21.27 -16.66 -2.71
N GLY A 159 -21.84 -17.82 -2.32
CA GLY A 159 -21.59 -18.43 -1.02
C GLY A 159 -22.28 -17.72 0.15
N PHE A 160 -22.00 -18.23 1.35
CA PHE A 160 -22.44 -17.69 2.63
C PHE A 160 -21.29 -16.98 3.34
N GLN A 161 -21.56 -15.86 4.01
CA GLN A 161 -20.58 -15.10 4.75
C GLN A 161 -20.33 -15.75 6.12
N VAL A 162 -19.11 -16.19 6.38
CA VAL A 162 -18.70 -16.85 7.64
C VAL A 162 -17.43 -16.21 8.15
N VAL A 163 -17.39 -15.88 9.43
CA VAL A 163 -16.24 -15.23 10.06
C VAL A 163 -15.30 -16.27 10.65
N LEU A 164 -14.04 -16.20 10.24
CA LEU A 164 -12.95 -17.04 10.74
C LEU A 164 -11.90 -16.17 11.41
N LEU A 165 -11.50 -16.51 12.65
CA LEU A 165 -10.52 -15.78 13.45
C LEU A 165 -9.30 -16.67 13.71
N ALA A 166 -8.09 -16.13 13.53
CA ALA A 166 -6.84 -16.84 13.82
C ALA A 166 -6.54 -16.85 15.33
N LYS A 167 -6.26 -18.02 15.90
CA LYS A 167 -5.81 -18.13 17.30
C LYS A 167 -4.34 -17.72 17.48
N ASN A 168 -3.53 -17.96 16.47
CA ASN A 168 -2.08 -17.71 16.51
C ASN A 168 -1.53 -17.49 15.09
N LYS A 169 -0.21 -17.41 14.95
CA LYS A 169 0.46 -17.18 13.65
C LYS A 169 0.18 -18.29 12.65
N ARG A 170 0.04 -19.58 13.07
CA ARG A 170 -0.32 -20.68 12.16
C ARG A 170 -1.75 -20.50 11.63
N GLY A 171 -2.69 -20.16 12.50
CA GLY A 171 -4.06 -19.81 12.10
C GLY A 171 -4.11 -18.66 11.09
N TYR A 172 -3.28 -17.62 11.31
CA TYR A 172 -3.14 -16.51 10.32
C TYR A 172 -2.67 -17.03 8.96
N HIS A 173 -1.64 -17.90 8.92
CA HIS A 173 -1.17 -18.47 7.65
C HIS A 173 -2.25 -19.32 6.96
N ASN A 174 -3.07 -20.05 7.74
CA ASN A 174 -4.22 -20.78 7.20
C ASN A 174 -5.26 -19.84 6.59
N LEU A 175 -5.60 -18.71 7.24
CA LEU A 175 -6.48 -17.69 6.66
C LEU A 175 -5.88 -17.10 5.38
N ALA A 176 -4.58 -16.79 5.37
CA ALA A 176 -3.88 -16.27 4.20
C ALA A 176 -3.91 -17.24 3.01
N LYS A 177 -3.74 -18.56 3.28
CA LYS A 177 -3.90 -19.61 2.26
C LYS A 177 -5.31 -19.66 1.72
N MET A 178 -6.32 -19.68 2.58
CA MET A 178 -7.73 -19.69 2.18
C MET A 178 -8.09 -18.44 1.35
N SER A 179 -7.61 -17.26 1.76
CA SER A 179 -7.81 -16.02 1.00
C SER A 179 -7.14 -16.08 -0.38
N SER A 180 -5.92 -16.62 -0.45
CA SER A 180 -5.21 -16.81 -1.72
C SER A 180 -5.98 -17.74 -2.67
N ILE A 181 -6.46 -18.87 -2.18
CA ILE A 181 -7.28 -19.82 -2.96
C ILE A 181 -8.59 -19.15 -3.42
N ALA A 182 -9.22 -18.37 -2.54
CA ALA A 182 -10.45 -17.65 -2.88
C ALA A 182 -10.26 -16.69 -4.08
N PHE A 183 -9.11 -16.01 -4.14
CA PHE A 183 -8.81 -15.10 -5.24
C PHE A 183 -8.28 -15.78 -6.50
N VAL A 184 -7.46 -16.82 -6.34
CA VAL A 184 -6.78 -17.49 -7.47
C VAL A 184 -7.72 -18.49 -8.14
N ASP A 185 -8.26 -19.44 -7.39
CA ASP A 185 -9.07 -20.52 -7.91
C ASP A 185 -10.57 -20.23 -7.82
N GLY A 186 -10.98 -19.64 -6.71
CA GLY A 186 -12.39 -19.48 -6.33
C GLY A 186 -13.06 -18.21 -6.83
N PHE A 187 -12.35 -17.29 -7.49
CA PHE A 187 -12.94 -16.01 -7.91
C PHE A 187 -13.96 -16.19 -9.04
N TYR A 188 -15.22 -15.90 -8.72
CA TYR A 188 -16.31 -15.78 -9.69
C TYR A 188 -17.36 -14.82 -9.13
N TYR A 189 -17.41 -13.59 -9.65
CA TYR A 189 -18.08 -12.40 -9.10
C TYR A 189 -17.51 -11.93 -7.76
N VAL A 190 -17.24 -12.83 -6.83
CA VAL A 190 -16.60 -12.60 -5.53
C VAL A 190 -15.56 -13.70 -5.27
N PRO A 191 -14.55 -13.44 -4.42
CA PRO A 191 -13.64 -14.50 -3.96
C PRO A 191 -14.39 -15.51 -3.09
N ARG A 192 -14.25 -16.82 -3.35
CA ARG A 192 -15.00 -17.89 -2.70
C ARG A 192 -14.09 -19.04 -2.27
N ILE A 193 -14.47 -19.68 -1.17
CA ILE A 193 -13.93 -20.98 -0.75
C ILE A 193 -15.09 -21.96 -0.56
N ASP A 194 -14.79 -23.22 -0.33
CA ASP A 194 -15.77 -24.25 0.01
C ASP A 194 -15.37 -25.04 1.26
N ARG A 195 -16.18 -26.02 1.61
CA ARG A 195 -15.96 -26.84 2.80
C ARG A 195 -14.68 -27.70 2.71
N GLU A 196 -14.26 -28.12 1.53
CA GLU A 196 -13.02 -28.86 1.34
C GLU A 196 -11.80 -28.01 1.71
N ILE A 197 -11.78 -26.77 1.26
CA ILE A 197 -10.71 -25.80 1.62
C ILE A 197 -10.72 -25.51 3.11
N ILE A 198 -11.89 -25.34 3.72
CA ILE A 198 -12.01 -25.13 5.17
C ILE A 198 -11.45 -26.32 5.93
N GLN A 199 -11.84 -27.54 5.60
CA GLN A 199 -11.35 -28.76 6.27
C GLN A 199 -9.83 -28.92 6.18
N LYS A 200 -9.25 -28.50 5.05
CA LYS A 200 -7.80 -28.56 4.82
C LYS A 200 -7.02 -27.58 5.68
N TYR A 201 -7.57 -26.41 5.97
CA TYR A 201 -6.87 -25.30 6.63
C TYR A 201 -7.52 -24.87 7.97
N LYS A 202 -8.35 -25.68 8.60
CA LYS A 202 -9.13 -25.34 9.81
C LYS A 202 -8.32 -25.20 11.09
N GLU A 203 -7.07 -25.68 11.13
CA GLU A 203 -6.28 -25.70 12.35
C GLU A 203 -6.00 -24.29 12.89
N ASP A 204 -6.12 -24.11 14.21
CA ASP A 204 -5.93 -22.84 14.91
C ASP A 204 -6.87 -21.71 14.48
N ILE A 205 -8.11 -22.07 14.14
CA ILE A 205 -9.15 -21.13 13.71
C ILE A 205 -10.37 -21.25 14.61
N ILE A 206 -10.93 -20.09 14.97
CA ILE A 206 -12.23 -19.94 15.62
C ILE A 206 -13.23 -19.53 14.56
N VAL A 207 -14.45 -20.06 14.63
CA VAL A 207 -15.52 -19.76 13.65
C VAL A 207 -16.73 -19.15 14.36
N LEU A 208 -17.25 -18.07 13.75
CA LEU A 208 -18.52 -17.45 14.11
C LEU A 208 -19.55 -17.70 13.01
N THR A 209 -20.84 -17.88 13.39
CA THR A 209 -21.91 -18.19 12.42
C THR A 209 -22.16 -17.11 11.38
N GLY A 210 -21.64 -15.90 11.59
CA GLY A 210 -21.76 -14.76 10.67
C GLY A 210 -23.09 -13.99 10.82
N ASN A 211 -23.28 -13.02 9.93
CA ASN A 211 -24.45 -12.15 9.85
C ASN A 211 -25.65 -12.88 9.18
N LEU A 212 -26.71 -12.15 8.78
CA LEU A 212 -27.88 -12.73 8.09
C LEU A 212 -27.56 -13.43 6.76
N TYR A 213 -26.39 -13.18 6.18
CA TYR A 213 -25.88 -13.87 4.98
C TYR A 213 -25.00 -15.08 5.33
N GLY A 214 -24.78 -15.36 6.62
CA GLY A 214 -24.11 -16.57 7.10
C GLY A 214 -24.89 -17.83 6.74
N GLU A 215 -24.22 -19.00 6.67
CA GLU A 215 -24.88 -20.23 6.23
C GLU A 215 -26.05 -20.61 7.12
N VAL A 216 -25.86 -20.63 8.43
CA VAL A 216 -26.92 -21.02 9.39
C VAL A 216 -28.02 -19.96 9.43
N PRO A 217 -27.75 -18.66 9.63
CA PRO A 217 -28.78 -17.61 9.60
C PRO A 217 -29.58 -17.56 8.31
N SER A 218 -28.93 -17.66 7.17
CA SER A 218 -29.58 -17.63 5.86
C SER A 218 -30.50 -18.84 5.65
N LYS A 219 -30.10 -20.02 6.09
CA LYS A 219 -30.91 -21.24 6.01
C LYS A 219 -32.13 -21.17 6.95
N ILE A 220 -32.02 -20.57 8.12
CA ILE A 220 -33.16 -20.32 9.02
C ILE A 220 -34.24 -19.51 8.29
N LEU A 221 -33.83 -18.43 7.61
CA LEU A 221 -34.76 -17.53 6.92
C LEU A 221 -35.34 -18.11 5.63
N ASN A 222 -34.56 -18.84 4.85
CA ASN A 222 -34.93 -19.19 3.47
C ASN A 222 -35.30 -20.66 3.27
N LEU A 223 -34.81 -21.59 4.10
CA LEU A 223 -35.00 -23.04 3.93
C LEU A 223 -35.73 -23.70 5.10
N GLY A 224 -35.50 -23.21 6.34
CA GLY A 224 -36.13 -23.69 7.54
C GLY A 224 -35.13 -24.24 8.57
N GLU A 225 -35.68 -24.52 9.80
CA GLU A 225 -34.84 -24.90 10.95
C GLU A 225 -34.02 -26.18 10.71
N LYS A 226 -34.60 -27.19 10.06
CA LYS A 226 -33.91 -28.48 9.86
C LYS A 226 -32.62 -28.34 9.06
N GLN A 227 -32.68 -27.69 7.92
CA GLN A 227 -31.52 -27.46 7.03
C GLN A 227 -30.48 -26.53 7.69
N ALA A 228 -30.95 -25.58 8.50
CA ALA A 228 -30.08 -24.73 9.27
C ALA A 228 -29.35 -25.49 10.38
N GLU A 229 -30.05 -26.40 11.07
CA GLU A 229 -29.51 -27.26 12.12
C GLU A 229 -28.46 -28.24 11.55
N GLU A 230 -28.74 -28.86 10.37
CA GLU A 230 -27.78 -29.71 9.68
C GLU A 230 -26.48 -28.96 9.35
N ALA A 231 -26.57 -27.71 8.90
CA ALA A 231 -25.41 -26.87 8.64
C ALA A 231 -24.65 -26.50 9.93
N LEU A 232 -25.37 -26.13 10.99
CA LEU A 232 -24.79 -25.82 12.30
C LEU A 232 -23.99 -27.01 12.84
N LEU A 233 -24.55 -28.23 12.74
CA LEU A 233 -23.93 -29.46 13.22
C LEU A 233 -22.66 -29.79 12.44
N TRP A 234 -22.62 -29.50 11.13
CA TRP A 234 -21.40 -29.63 10.36
C TRP A 234 -20.31 -28.72 10.91
N TRP A 235 -20.57 -27.40 11.11
CA TRP A 235 -19.61 -26.46 11.67
C TRP A 235 -19.15 -26.91 13.08
N LYS A 236 -20.06 -27.35 13.93
CA LYS A 236 -19.72 -27.86 15.27
C LYS A 236 -18.83 -29.09 15.19
N SER A 237 -19.10 -30.03 14.27
CA SER A 237 -18.29 -31.26 14.14
C SER A 237 -16.85 -30.96 13.74
N GLU A 238 -16.65 -29.92 12.88
CA GLU A 238 -15.32 -29.55 12.38
C GLU A 238 -14.51 -28.74 13.42
N PHE A 239 -15.15 -27.80 14.14
CA PHE A 239 -14.45 -26.83 14.99
C PHE A 239 -14.67 -27.06 16.49
N LYS A 240 -15.59 -27.91 16.87
CA LYS A 240 -15.86 -28.29 18.27
C LYS A 240 -16.07 -27.07 19.20
N ASP A 241 -15.16 -26.85 20.17
CA ASP A 241 -15.19 -25.74 21.13
C ASP A 241 -14.68 -24.41 20.56
N ASP A 242 -14.22 -24.40 19.32
CA ASP A 242 -13.82 -23.20 18.58
C ASP A 242 -14.93 -22.70 17.62
N PHE A 243 -16.12 -23.27 17.71
CA PHE A 243 -17.32 -22.82 16.99
C PHE A 243 -18.27 -22.10 17.94
N TYR A 244 -18.62 -20.84 17.59
CA TYR A 244 -19.50 -20.00 18.37
C TYR A 244 -20.68 -19.51 17.54
N ILE A 245 -21.83 -19.42 18.17
CA ILE A 245 -23.02 -18.77 17.61
C ILE A 245 -22.90 -17.27 17.82
N GLU A 246 -22.90 -16.51 16.72
CA GLU A 246 -22.84 -15.08 16.72
C GLU A 246 -24.24 -14.47 16.71
N LEU A 247 -24.53 -13.61 17.68
CA LEU A 247 -25.83 -12.92 17.80
C LEU A 247 -25.65 -11.44 17.51
N MET A 248 -26.46 -10.91 16.60
CA MET A 248 -26.46 -9.50 16.21
C MET A 248 -27.81 -8.85 16.48
N ARG A 249 -27.80 -7.56 16.82
CA ARG A 249 -28.99 -6.77 17.12
C ARG A 249 -28.91 -5.39 16.49
N HIS A 250 -29.16 -5.31 15.17
CA HIS A 250 -29.24 -4.05 14.42
C HIS A 250 -30.70 -3.59 14.24
N ASN A 251 -31.58 -3.92 15.19
CA ASN A 251 -33.00 -3.56 15.17
C ASN A 251 -33.75 -4.06 13.92
N GLN A 252 -33.41 -5.25 13.40
CA GLN A 252 -34.06 -5.88 12.27
C GLN A 252 -34.98 -7.02 12.73
N GLN A 253 -36.10 -7.19 12.05
CA GLN A 253 -37.05 -8.26 12.35
C GLN A 253 -36.44 -9.65 12.01
N ASP A 254 -35.72 -9.73 10.91
CA ASP A 254 -35.08 -10.99 10.49
C ASP A 254 -34.03 -11.45 11.52
N GLU A 255 -33.26 -10.53 12.12
CA GLU A 255 -32.31 -10.86 13.20
C GLU A 255 -33.00 -11.41 14.43
N LYS A 256 -34.19 -10.89 14.80
CA LYS A 256 -34.97 -11.42 15.93
C LYS A 256 -35.37 -12.87 15.70
N ILE A 257 -35.88 -13.19 14.51
CA ILE A 257 -36.27 -14.56 14.12
C ILE A 257 -35.07 -15.50 14.15
N VAL A 258 -33.94 -15.05 13.56
CA VAL A 258 -32.70 -15.83 13.53
C VAL A 258 -32.15 -16.05 14.93
N ASN A 259 -32.07 -15.02 15.75
CA ASN A 259 -31.54 -15.12 17.12
C ASN A 259 -32.36 -16.07 18.00
N GLU A 260 -33.69 -16.06 17.91
CA GLU A 260 -34.58 -16.98 18.64
C GLU A 260 -34.22 -18.45 18.28
N THR A 261 -34.06 -18.74 16.99
CA THR A 261 -33.71 -20.09 16.53
C THR A 261 -32.26 -20.45 16.91
N LEU A 262 -31.32 -19.53 16.80
CA LEU A 262 -29.93 -19.74 17.19
C LEU A 262 -29.78 -20.02 18.70
N LEU A 263 -30.54 -19.32 19.55
CA LEU A 263 -30.57 -19.58 20.99
C LEU A 263 -31.15 -20.97 21.34
N LYS A 264 -32.15 -21.42 20.57
CA LYS A 264 -32.68 -22.80 20.68
C LYS A 264 -31.58 -23.82 20.32
N PHE A 265 -30.85 -23.59 19.21
CA PHE A 265 -29.75 -24.44 18.80
C PHE A 265 -28.59 -24.45 19.80
N SER A 266 -28.25 -23.27 20.35
CA SER A 266 -27.24 -23.15 21.40
C SER A 266 -27.54 -24.07 22.57
N LYS A 267 -28.77 -24.04 23.09
CA LYS A 267 -29.21 -24.90 24.22
C LYS A 267 -29.22 -26.38 23.83
N ASN A 268 -29.76 -26.73 22.68
CA ASN A 268 -29.90 -28.12 22.25
C ASN A 268 -28.56 -28.81 22.00
N HIS A 269 -27.56 -28.06 21.52
CA HIS A 269 -26.29 -28.60 21.08
C HIS A 269 -25.12 -28.16 21.94
N ASN A 270 -25.35 -27.47 23.05
CA ASN A 270 -24.33 -26.92 23.93
C ASN A 270 -23.25 -26.15 23.18
N ILE A 271 -23.67 -25.13 22.42
CA ILE A 271 -22.79 -24.23 21.67
C ILE A 271 -22.88 -22.84 22.31
N LYS A 272 -21.72 -22.26 22.66
CA LYS A 272 -21.66 -20.93 23.27
C LYS A 272 -22.09 -19.83 22.29
N VAL A 273 -22.81 -18.83 22.82
CA VAL A 273 -23.21 -17.64 22.08
C VAL A 273 -22.25 -16.48 22.36
N VAL A 274 -22.02 -15.64 21.39
CA VAL A 274 -21.30 -14.37 21.52
C VAL A 274 -22.06 -13.23 20.88
N ALA A 275 -22.05 -12.08 21.54
CA ALA A 275 -22.61 -10.86 20.98
C ALA A 275 -21.65 -10.20 20.01
N SER A 276 -22.15 -9.71 18.90
CA SER A 276 -21.38 -9.03 17.90
C SER A 276 -22.15 -7.86 17.26
N ASN A 277 -21.44 -6.93 16.71
CA ASN A 277 -21.99 -5.86 15.87
C ASN A 277 -21.19 -5.86 14.56
N ASN A 278 -21.84 -6.10 13.45
CA ASN A 278 -21.20 -6.06 12.13
C ASN A 278 -20.95 -4.60 11.73
N THR A 279 -19.71 -4.13 11.91
CA THR A 279 -19.41 -2.70 11.82
C THR A 279 -18.79 -2.32 10.46
N PHE A 280 -19.26 -1.21 9.91
CA PHE A 280 -18.79 -0.67 8.63
C PHE A 280 -18.40 0.82 8.71
N TYR A 281 -18.74 1.53 9.77
CA TYR A 281 -18.40 2.93 10.01
C TYR A 281 -18.22 3.21 11.50
N LEU A 282 -17.49 4.29 11.82
CA LEU A 282 -17.04 4.55 13.18
C LEU A 282 -18.15 5.08 14.10
N GLU A 283 -18.85 6.11 13.66
CA GLU A 283 -19.90 6.77 14.45
C GLU A 283 -21.25 6.65 13.71
N GLN A 284 -22.36 6.60 14.45
CA GLN A 284 -23.71 6.46 13.90
C GLN A 284 -24.03 7.52 12.83
N LYS A 285 -23.59 8.77 13.04
CA LYS A 285 -23.76 9.87 12.07
C LYS A 285 -23.05 9.65 10.71
N ASP A 286 -22.10 8.70 10.62
CA ASP A 286 -21.35 8.39 9.40
C ASP A 286 -22.13 7.45 8.46
N SER A 287 -23.29 6.94 8.89
CA SER A 287 -24.13 6.02 8.14
C SER A 287 -24.49 6.51 6.72
N ASN A 288 -24.80 7.80 6.58
CA ASN A 288 -25.11 8.41 5.28
C ASN A 288 -23.87 8.44 4.37
N ALA A 289 -22.68 8.78 4.90
CA ALA A 289 -21.43 8.74 4.11
C ALA A 289 -21.10 7.31 3.69
N HIS A 290 -21.32 6.32 4.56
CA HIS A 290 -21.18 4.92 4.23
C HIS A 290 -22.15 4.48 3.11
N ASP A 291 -23.41 4.89 3.17
CA ASP A 291 -24.41 4.62 2.11
C ASP A 291 -23.98 5.23 0.76
N ILE A 292 -23.38 6.43 0.77
CA ILE A 292 -22.77 7.01 -0.43
C ILE A 292 -21.61 6.14 -0.96
N LEU A 293 -20.77 5.59 -0.06
CA LEU A 293 -19.67 4.69 -0.46
C LEU A 293 -20.20 3.43 -1.17
N LEU A 294 -21.29 2.84 -0.67
CA LEU A 294 -21.95 1.70 -1.32
C LEU A 294 -22.51 2.08 -2.70
N CYS A 295 -23.07 3.28 -2.85
CA CYS A 295 -23.49 3.80 -4.15
C CYS A 295 -22.31 4.01 -5.12
N VAL A 296 -21.16 4.45 -4.62
CA VAL A 296 -19.93 4.55 -5.44
C VAL A 296 -19.51 3.18 -5.95
N LYS A 297 -19.58 2.13 -5.10
CA LYS A 297 -19.27 0.74 -5.45
C LYS A 297 -20.12 0.22 -6.60
N ASP A 298 -21.43 0.44 -6.51
CA ASP A 298 -22.41 -0.14 -7.42
C ASP A 298 -22.74 0.78 -8.62
N GLY A 299 -22.17 2.00 -8.65
CA GLY A 299 -22.44 2.99 -9.71
C GLY A 299 -23.81 3.64 -9.61
N GLU A 300 -24.49 3.52 -8.47
CA GLU A 300 -25.85 3.96 -8.22
C GLU A 300 -25.93 5.40 -7.69
N LYS A 301 -27.14 5.96 -7.74
CA LYS A 301 -27.49 7.22 -7.08
C LYS A 301 -28.10 6.94 -5.70
N GLN A 302 -27.86 7.80 -4.72
CA GLN A 302 -28.46 7.64 -3.40
C GLN A 302 -30.00 7.70 -3.44
N ALA A 303 -30.56 8.47 -4.37
CA ALA A 303 -32.02 8.56 -4.59
C ALA A 303 -32.65 7.24 -5.07
N THR A 304 -31.86 6.27 -5.59
CA THR A 304 -32.36 4.93 -5.93
C THR A 304 -32.76 4.20 -4.64
N PRO A 305 -34.00 3.70 -4.50
CA PRO A 305 -34.47 3.10 -3.25
C PRO A 305 -33.70 1.80 -2.93
N ILE A 306 -33.43 1.60 -1.63
CA ILE A 306 -32.81 0.36 -1.13
C ILE A 306 -33.82 -0.79 -1.23
N GLY A 307 -33.40 -1.94 -1.79
CA GLY A 307 -34.26 -3.11 -1.91
C GLY A 307 -33.66 -4.21 -2.78
N LYS A 308 -34.49 -5.17 -3.18
CA LYS A 308 -34.08 -6.29 -4.05
C LYS A 308 -34.79 -6.20 -5.40
N GLY A 309 -34.08 -6.53 -6.47
CA GLY A 309 -34.65 -6.59 -7.82
C GLY A 309 -34.40 -5.32 -8.65
N ARG A 310 -34.98 -5.31 -9.86
CA ARG A 310 -34.77 -4.22 -10.83
C ARG A 310 -35.33 -2.89 -10.32
N GLY A 311 -34.52 -1.83 -10.35
CA GLY A 311 -34.87 -0.48 -9.88
C GLY A 311 -34.61 -0.24 -8.40
N TYR A 312 -33.92 -1.17 -7.74
CA TYR A 312 -33.48 -1.04 -6.37
C TYR A 312 -31.95 -1.17 -6.32
N ARG A 313 -31.35 -0.56 -5.29
CA ARG A 313 -29.93 -0.71 -4.98
C ARG A 313 -29.70 -1.42 -3.65
N TYR A 314 -28.47 -1.89 -3.44
CA TYR A 314 -28.03 -2.35 -2.13
C TYR A 314 -27.82 -1.18 -1.17
N GLY A 315 -28.06 -1.40 0.10
CA GLY A 315 -27.79 -0.49 1.20
C GLY A 315 -28.12 -1.14 2.54
N LEU A 316 -27.56 -0.64 3.62
CA LEU A 316 -27.89 -1.11 4.96
C LEU A 316 -29.32 -0.62 5.35
N PRO A 317 -30.07 -1.43 6.11
CA PRO A 317 -31.47 -1.12 6.43
C PRO A 317 -31.66 0.05 7.42
N ASN A 318 -30.61 0.36 8.20
CA ASN A 318 -30.62 1.43 9.20
C ASN A 318 -29.18 1.84 9.56
N ASP A 319 -29.00 2.69 10.57
CA ASP A 319 -27.74 3.29 11.00
C ASP A 319 -27.07 2.60 12.21
N GLU A 320 -27.42 1.35 12.50
CA GLU A 320 -26.95 0.60 13.67
C GLU A 320 -25.57 -0.10 13.48
N TYR A 321 -24.96 0.01 12.32
CA TYR A 321 -23.74 -0.71 11.93
C TYR A 321 -22.43 0.06 12.26
N TYR A 322 -22.48 0.90 13.31
CA TYR A 322 -21.32 1.66 13.78
C TYR A 322 -20.56 0.92 14.90
N PHE A 323 -19.35 1.41 15.18
CA PHE A 323 -18.49 0.88 16.22
C PHE A 323 -19.00 1.25 17.61
N LYS A 324 -19.92 0.45 18.17
CA LYS A 324 -20.57 0.67 19.46
C LYS A 324 -19.59 0.55 20.63
N SER A 325 -19.77 1.36 21.66
CA SER A 325 -19.05 1.27 22.93
C SER A 325 -19.43 0.02 23.74
N THR A 326 -18.58 -0.34 24.69
CA THR A 326 -18.86 -1.40 25.68
C THR A 326 -20.21 -1.19 26.36
N GLN A 327 -20.52 0.04 26.75
CA GLN A 327 -21.78 0.34 27.45
C GLN A 327 -23.00 0.15 26.53
N GLU A 328 -22.92 0.57 25.25
CA GLU A 328 -24.00 0.36 24.30
C GLU A 328 -24.24 -1.13 24.05
N MET A 329 -23.18 -1.93 23.90
CA MET A 329 -23.29 -3.37 23.69
C MET A 329 -23.83 -4.08 24.93
N LYS A 330 -23.40 -3.73 26.13
CA LYS A 330 -23.97 -4.24 27.39
C LYS A 330 -25.46 -3.95 27.52
N THR A 331 -25.88 -2.73 27.20
CA THR A 331 -27.27 -2.34 27.22
C THR A 331 -28.09 -3.12 26.19
N LEU A 332 -27.54 -3.33 25.00
CA LEU A 332 -28.19 -4.04 23.90
C LEU A 332 -28.43 -5.54 24.24
N PHE A 333 -27.52 -6.14 25.03
CA PHE A 333 -27.58 -7.56 25.42
C PHE A 333 -27.84 -7.77 26.93
N ALA A 334 -28.42 -6.79 27.62
CA ALA A 334 -28.68 -6.87 29.06
C ALA A 334 -29.56 -8.05 29.46
N ASP A 335 -30.45 -8.53 28.57
CA ASP A 335 -31.26 -9.73 28.75
C ASP A 335 -30.53 -11.05 28.51
N LEU A 336 -29.28 -11.00 27.97
CA LEU A 336 -28.47 -12.16 27.60
C LEU A 336 -26.98 -11.90 27.91
N PRO A 337 -26.60 -11.67 29.18
CA PRO A 337 -25.25 -11.26 29.56
C PRO A 337 -24.16 -12.26 29.17
N GLU A 338 -24.49 -13.55 29.12
CA GLU A 338 -23.55 -14.61 28.71
C GLU A 338 -23.01 -14.38 27.30
N ALA A 339 -23.74 -13.74 26.39
CA ALA A 339 -23.27 -13.45 25.04
C ALA A 339 -22.14 -12.41 25.03
N ILE A 340 -22.10 -11.50 26.00
CA ILE A 340 -20.98 -10.56 26.20
C ILE A 340 -19.82 -11.22 26.94
N ILE A 341 -20.14 -11.97 28.01
CA ILE A 341 -19.12 -12.62 28.88
C ILE A 341 -18.30 -13.65 28.09
N ASN A 342 -18.91 -14.44 27.23
CA ASN A 342 -18.24 -15.46 26.43
C ASN A 342 -17.21 -14.90 25.44
N ILE A 343 -17.23 -13.61 25.12
CA ILE A 343 -16.24 -12.97 24.25
C ILE A 343 -14.84 -13.08 24.86
N GLN A 344 -14.73 -12.97 26.19
CA GLN A 344 -13.45 -13.07 26.86
C GLN A 344 -12.77 -14.43 26.64
N GLU A 345 -13.54 -15.52 26.54
CA GLU A 345 -12.96 -16.84 26.20
C GLU A 345 -12.29 -16.85 24.82
N ILE A 346 -12.91 -16.21 23.83
CA ILE A 346 -12.29 -16.06 22.50
C ILE A 346 -11.01 -15.23 22.61
N VAL A 347 -11.05 -14.11 23.32
CA VAL A 347 -9.88 -13.23 23.53
C VAL A 347 -8.74 -14.00 24.21
N ASP A 348 -9.04 -14.87 25.16
CA ASP A 348 -8.04 -15.67 25.89
C ASP A 348 -7.40 -16.76 25.02
N LYS A 349 -8.15 -17.35 24.09
CA LYS A 349 -7.66 -18.33 23.10
C LYS A 349 -6.70 -17.76 22.06
N ILE A 350 -6.63 -16.44 21.91
CA ILE A 350 -5.85 -15.78 20.88
C ILE A 350 -4.48 -15.34 21.42
N GLU A 351 -3.43 -15.72 20.73
CA GLU A 351 -2.06 -15.30 20.98
C GLU A 351 -1.71 -14.03 20.22
N ILE A 352 -0.85 -13.19 20.80
CA ILE A 352 -0.29 -12.02 20.10
C ILE A 352 0.91 -12.49 19.28
N PHE A 353 0.93 -12.13 18.00
CA PHE A 353 2.03 -12.43 17.09
C PHE A 353 2.38 -11.23 16.20
N THR A 354 3.59 -11.24 15.66
CA THR A 354 4.01 -10.26 14.64
C THR A 354 4.04 -10.91 13.26
N LEU A 355 3.72 -10.10 12.24
CA LEU A 355 3.86 -10.47 10.84
C LEU A 355 5.18 -9.98 10.23
N ALA A 356 5.89 -9.11 10.95
CA ALA A 356 7.22 -8.66 10.55
C ALA A 356 8.25 -9.77 10.72
N ARG A 357 9.13 -9.88 9.73
CA ARG A 357 10.29 -10.80 9.73
C ARG A 357 11.37 -10.29 8.80
N ASP A 358 12.57 -10.86 8.92
CA ASP A 358 13.68 -10.58 8.03
C ASP A 358 13.39 -11.04 6.60
N VAL A 359 14.04 -10.39 5.64
CA VAL A 359 13.84 -10.67 4.21
C VAL A 359 14.42 -12.06 3.88
N LEU A 360 13.59 -12.86 3.23
CA LEU A 360 13.93 -14.18 2.72
C LEU A 360 14.47 -14.04 1.29
N LEU A 361 15.69 -14.47 1.07
CA LEU A 361 16.29 -14.49 -0.26
C LEU A 361 16.00 -15.83 -0.93
N PRO A 362 15.63 -15.84 -2.23
CA PRO A 362 15.61 -17.07 -3.02
C PRO A 362 17.01 -17.68 -3.09
N GLU A 363 17.10 -19.00 -3.15
CA GLU A 363 18.36 -19.67 -3.39
C GLU A 363 18.84 -19.37 -4.82
N PHE A 364 20.12 -19.01 -4.96
CA PHE A 364 20.77 -18.86 -6.24
C PHE A 364 21.60 -20.12 -6.54
N ASP A 365 21.35 -20.74 -7.70
CA ASP A 365 22.11 -21.92 -8.09
C ASP A 365 23.51 -21.54 -8.57
N ILE A 366 24.52 -21.92 -7.79
CA ILE A 366 25.93 -21.66 -8.08
C ILE A 366 26.60 -22.90 -8.68
N PRO A 367 27.68 -22.73 -9.52
CA PRO A 367 28.41 -23.85 -10.05
C PRO A 367 28.99 -24.75 -8.94
N GLU A 368 29.08 -26.05 -9.21
CA GLU A 368 29.50 -27.06 -8.23
C GLU A 368 30.89 -26.77 -7.62
N GLU A 369 31.82 -26.19 -8.40
CA GLU A 369 33.17 -25.85 -7.94
C GLU A 369 33.22 -24.75 -6.85
N PHE A 370 32.12 -23.99 -6.69
CA PHE A 370 31.99 -22.95 -5.65
C PHE A 370 31.16 -23.41 -4.47
N LYS A 371 30.48 -24.56 -4.55
CA LYS A 371 29.63 -25.07 -3.44
C LYS A 371 30.49 -25.46 -2.24
N ASP A 372 30.15 -24.96 -1.05
CA ASP A 372 30.77 -25.34 0.22
C ASP A 372 29.84 -26.34 0.97
N PRO A 373 30.30 -27.56 1.25
CA PRO A 373 29.49 -28.54 1.95
C PRO A 373 28.99 -28.08 3.34
N LYS A 374 29.75 -27.19 4.01
CA LYS A 374 29.38 -26.64 5.31
C LYS A 374 28.18 -25.72 5.27
N ASP A 375 27.88 -25.13 4.11
CA ASP A 375 26.72 -24.26 3.95
C ASP A 375 25.41 -25.02 4.19
N LYS A 376 25.37 -26.35 3.95
CA LYS A 376 24.23 -27.19 4.25
C LYS A 376 24.11 -27.53 5.74
N GLU A 377 25.21 -27.45 6.51
CA GLU A 377 25.26 -27.80 7.92
C GLU A 377 24.85 -26.61 8.81
N ASP A 378 25.23 -25.38 8.43
CA ASP A 378 25.09 -24.19 9.24
C ASP A 378 24.34 -23.05 8.53
N GLU A 379 23.66 -23.34 7.41
CA GLU A 379 22.95 -22.36 6.58
C GLU A 379 23.84 -21.19 6.11
N GLY A 380 25.13 -21.47 5.94
CA GLY A 380 26.13 -20.51 5.50
C GLY A 380 25.95 -20.10 4.03
N LYS A 381 26.68 -19.07 3.62
CA LYS A 381 26.66 -18.53 2.24
C LYS A 381 28.07 -18.44 1.64
N ARG A 382 28.98 -19.35 2.07
CA ARG A 382 30.38 -19.34 1.63
C ARG A 382 30.52 -19.57 0.13
N GLY A 383 29.69 -20.49 -0.41
CA GLY A 383 29.65 -20.78 -1.83
C GLY A 383 29.22 -19.57 -2.66
N GLU A 384 28.11 -18.91 -2.27
CA GLU A 384 27.65 -17.69 -2.93
C GLU A 384 28.70 -16.57 -2.85
N ASN A 385 29.34 -16.38 -1.69
CA ASN A 385 30.38 -15.38 -1.51
C ASN A 385 31.58 -15.64 -2.40
N ASN A 386 32.04 -16.88 -2.49
CA ASN A 386 33.17 -17.26 -3.33
C ASN A 386 32.86 -17.05 -4.81
N PHE A 387 31.68 -17.40 -5.24
CA PHE A 387 31.25 -17.21 -6.62
C PHE A 387 31.10 -15.73 -6.97
N LEU A 388 30.48 -14.92 -6.08
CA LEU A 388 30.40 -13.47 -6.25
C LEU A 388 31.77 -12.82 -6.36
N LYS A 389 32.70 -13.20 -5.46
CA LYS A 389 34.09 -12.72 -5.49
C LYS A 389 34.78 -13.07 -6.82
N HIS A 390 34.64 -14.30 -7.27
CA HIS A 390 35.18 -14.74 -8.57
C HIS A 390 34.66 -13.87 -9.72
N LEU A 391 33.33 -13.74 -9.86
CA LEU A 391 32.75 -12.94 -10.92
C LEU A 391 33.18 -11.47 -10.85
N THR A 392 33.28 -10.92 -9.64
CA THR A 392 33.69 -9.53 -9.42
C THR A 392 35.13 -9.29 -9.92
N PHE A 393 36.08 -10.15 -9.59
CA PHE A 393 37.48 -9.99 -10.05
C PHE A 393 37.63 -10.25 -11.54
N VAL A 394 36.88 -11.19 -12.11
CA VAL A 394 36.83 -11.39 -13.57
C VAL A 394 36.28 -10.13 -14.25
N GLY A 395 35.25 -9.55 -13.71
CA GLY A 395 34.69 -8.30 -14.20
C GLY A 395 35.61 -7.10 -14.04
N ALA A 396 36.27 -6.99 -12.88
CA ALA A 396 37.22 -5.90 -12.61
C ALA A 396 38.36 -5.88 -13.63
N LYS A 397 38.91 -7.06 -13.97
CA LYS A 397 39.94 -7.17 -15.02
C LYS A 397 39.45 -6.70 -16.38
N LYS A 398 38.17 -6.96 -16.71
CA LYS A 398 37.57 -6.49 -17.97
C LYS A 398 37.31 -4.97 -17.97
N ARG A 399 36.87 -4.40 -16.83
CA ARG A 399 36.52 -2.98 -16.69
C ARG A 399 37.73 -2.06 -16.60
N TYR A 400 38.70 -2.44 -15.78
CA TYR A 400 39.88 -1.61 -15.48
C TYR A 400 41.16 -2.01 -16.25
N GLY A 401 41.18 -3.21 -16.84
CA GLY A 401 42.40 -3.76 -17.46
C GLY A 401 43.41 -4.19 -16.42
N GLU A 402 44.02 -3.25 -15.70
CA GLU A 402 44.91 -3.48 -14.57
C GLU A 402 44.17 -3.15 -13.24
N ILE A 403 44.22 -4.07 -12.28
CA ILE A 403 43.66 -3.88 -10.96
C ILE A 403 44.77 -3.32 -10.05
N THR A 404 44.75 -2.01 -9.84
CA THR A 404 45.68 -1.33 -8.93
C THR A 404 45.37 -1.72 -7.48
N GLU A 405 46.32 -1.47 -6.55
CA GLU A 405 46.10 -1.79 -5.13
C GLU A 405 44.88 -1.04 -4.54
N SER A 406 44.68 0.23 -4.92
CA SER A 406 43.53 0.99 -4.47
C SER A 406 42.19 0.42 -4.97
N ILE A 407 42.13 -0.07 -6.19
CA ILE A 407 40.92 -0.76 -6.74
C ILE A 407 40.69 -2.05 -5.96
N LYS A 408 41.75 -2.82 -5.71
CA LYS A 408 41.69 -4.08 -4.97
C LYS A 408 41.22 -3.87 -3.53
N GLU A 409 41.77 -2.90 -2.81
CA GLU A 409 41.35 -2.53 -1.46
C GLU A 409 39.86 -2.16 -1.43
N ARG A 410 39.39 -1.39 -2.39
CA ARG A 410 37.96 -1.01 -2.51
C ARG A 410 37.07 -2.24 -2.78
N LEU A 411 37.47 -3.15 -3.68
CA LEU A 411 36.73 -4.39 -3.96
C LEU A 411 36.69 -5.32 -2.75
N ASP A 412 37.84 -5.55 -2.09
CA ASP A 412 37.89 -6.39 -0.90
C ASP A 412 37.07 -5.83 0.24
N PHE A 413 37.07 -4.51 0.41
CA PHE A 413 36.19 -3.83 1.38
C PHE A 413 34.70 -4.04 1.07
N GLU A 414 34.27 -3.76 -0.16
CA GLU A 414 32.85 -3.91 -0.54
C GLU A 414 32.39 -5.37 -0.42
N LEU A 415 33.17 -6.33 -0.90
CA LEU A 415 32.89 -7.76 -0.80
C LEU A 415 32.79 -8.21 0.65
N SER A 416 33.68 -7.73 1.54
CA SER A 416 33.61 -8.05 2.97
C SER A 416 32.31 -7.52 3.63
N VAL A 417 31.82 -6.35 3.22
CA VAL A 417 30.55 -5.79 3.70
C VAL A 417 29.37 -6.59 3.17
N ILE A 418 29.35 -6.96 1.89
CA ILE A 418 28.30 -7.78 1.27
C ILE A 418 28.22 -9.14 1.96
N GLU A 419 29.36 -9.78 2.22
CA GLU A 419 29.44 -11.05 2.97
C GLU A 419 28.89 -10.92 4.38
N LYS A 420 29.38 -9.92 5.14
CA LYS A 420 28.95 -9.67 6.52
C LYS A 420 27.46 -9.37 6.65
N THR A 421 26.88 -8.71 5.67
CA THR A 421 25.45 -8.37 5.66
C THR A 421 24.57 -9.49 5.11
N GLY A 422 25.16 -10.55 4.52
CA GLY A 422 24.45 -11.73 4.06
C GLY A 422 23.72 -11.59 2.71
N TYR A 423 24.15 -10.66 1.84
CA TYR A 423 23.49 -10.39 0.56
C TYR A 423 24.24 -10.84 -0.73
N PRO A 424 25.18 -11.83 -0.70
CA PRO A 424 25.85 -12.25 -1.94
C PRO A 424 24.86 -12.79 -2.97
N GLY A 425 23.88 -13.61 -2.55
CA GLY A 425 22.84 -14.14 -3.43
C GLY A 425 22.00 -13.04 -4.10
N TYR A 426 21.73 -11.93 -3.40
CA TYR A 426 21.02 -10.80 -3.99
C TYR A 426 21.77 -10.17 -5.18
N PHE A 427 23.09 -9.95 -5.04
CA PHE A 427 23.91 -9.46 -6.15
C PHE A 427 23.97 -10.44 -7.32
N LEU A 428 24.06 -11.75 -7.05
CA LEU A 428 24.06 -12.79 -8.08
C LEU A 428 22.73 -12.84 -8.84
N ILE A 429 21.59 -12.72 -8.13
CA ILE A 429 20.26 -12.67 -8.72
C ILE A 429 20.12 -11.46 -9.65
N VAL A 430 20.58 -10.28 -9.21
CA VAL A 430 20.51 -9.05 -10.01
C VAL A 430 21.44 -9.13 -11.24
N GLU A 431 22.67 -9.62 -11.07
CA GLU A 431 23.59 -9.84 -12.18
C GLU A 431 22.98 -10.75 -13.25
N ASP A 432 22.38 -11.85 -12.84
CA ASP A 432 21.74 -12.82 -13.73
C ASP A 432 20.64 -12.19 -14.57
N PHE A 433 19.72 -11.42 -13.94
CA PHE A 433 18.64 -10.74 -14.67
C PHE A 433 19.18 -9.76 -15.72
N ILE A 434 20.19 -9.01 -15.37
CA ILE A 434 20.79 -8.00 -16.24
C ILE A 434 21.53 -8.67 -17.39
N ARG A 435 22.29 -9.73 -17.12
CA ARG A 435 22.99 -10.51 -18.13
C ARG A 435 22.00 -11.10 -19.13
N GLU A 436 20.92 -11.73 -18.64
CA GLU A 436 19.89 -12.32 -19.51
C GLU A 436 19.08 -11.25 -20.27
N ALA A 437 18.80 -10.12 -19.67
CA ALA A 437 18.19 -8.99 -20.38
C ALA A 437 19.03 -8.57 -21.59
N ARG A 438 20.36 -8.44 -21.41
CA ARG A 438 21.28 -8.11 -22.52
C ARG A 438 21.34 -9.22 -23.56
N ASN A 439 21.36 -10.49 -23.16
CA ASN A 439 21.30 -11.65 -24.08
C ASN A 439 20.03 -11.65 -24.93
N MET A 440 18.91 -11.22 -24.37
CA MET A 440 17.63 -11.05 -25.07
C MET A 440 17.55 -9.71 -25.86
N ASN A 441 18.65 -8.96 -25.97
CA ASN A 441 18.65 -7.64 -26.61
C ASN A 441 17.64 -6.67 -26.00
N VAL A 442 17.53 -6.69 -24.67
CA VAL A 442 16.83 -5.67 -23.87
C VAL A 442 17.85 -4.66 -23.37
N ALA A 443 17.66 -3.39 -23.67
CA ALA A 443 18.56 -2.34 -23.20
C ALA A 443 18.40 -2.15 -21.68
N VAL A 444 19.55 -2.04 -20.99
CA VAL A 444 19.64 -1.85 -19.54
C VAL A 444 20.27 -0.50 -19.26
N GLY A 445 19.69 0.28 -18.34
CA GLY A 445 20.22 1.58 -17.93
C GLY A 445 21.57 1.49 -17.20
N PRO A 446 22.28 2.61 -17.07
CA PRO A 446 23.63 2.65 -16.43
C PRO A 446 23.58 2.48 -14.91
N GLY A 447 22.39 2.34 -14.35
CA GLY A 447 22.10 2.28 -12.92
C GLY A 447 21.16 3.38 -12.50
N ARG A 448 20.71 3.27 -11.26
CA ARG A 448 19.76 4.18 -10.63
C ARG A 448 19.94 4.16 -9.11
N GLY A 449 19.50 5.22 -8.42
CA GLY A 449 19.57 5.26 -6.97
C GLY A 449 21.00 5.29 -6.45
N SER A 450 21.27 4.49 -5.43
CA SER A 450 22.59 4.43 -4.78
C SER A 450 23.49 3.28 -5.24
N ALA A 451 22.97 2.33 -5.98
CA ALA A 451 23.71 1.14 -6.42
C ALA A 451 24.95 1.49 -7.26
N ALA A 452 24.92 2.60 -8.02
CA ALA A 452 26.06 3.07 -8.78
C ALA A 452 27.26 3.53 -7.91
N GLY A 453 27.12 3.59 -6.58
CA GLY A 453 28.25 3.79 -5.65
C GLY A 453 29.06 2.53 -5.37
N SER A 454 28.66 1.36 -5.89
CA SER A 454 29.35 0.08 -5.69
C SER A 454 30.26 -0.28 -6.86
N VAL A 455 31.56 -0.52 -6.58
CA VAL A 455 32.53 -1.04 -7.55
C VAL A 455 32.24 -2.51 -7.88
N VAL A 456 31.71 -3.28 -6.93
CA VAL A 456 31.24 -4.65 -7.16
C VAL A 456 30.12 -4.65 -8.20
N ALA A 457 29.10 -3.79 -8.02
CA ALA A 457 28.00 -3.64 -8.98
C ALA A 457 28.49 -3.20 -10.38
N TYR A 458 29.48 -2.32 -10.44
CA TYR A 458 30.13 -1.90 -11.70
C TYR A 458 30.87 -3.03 -12.39
N CYS A 459 31.64 -3.81 -11.65
CA CYS A 459 32.37 -4.97 -12.18
C CYS A 459 31.46 -6.10 -12.65
N LEU A 460 30.27 -6.22 -12.06
CA LEU A 460 29.23 -7.20 -12.45
C LEU A 460 28.32 -6.71 -13.58
N TRP A 461 28.57 -5.55 -14.19
CA TRP A 461 27.67 -4.90 -15.18
C TRP A 461 26.25 -4.62 -14.67
N ILE A 462 26.05 -4.62 -13.35
CA ILE A 462 24.80 -4.14 -12.74
C ILE A 462 24.63 -2.65 -12.99
N THR A 463 25.74 -1.90 -12.88
CA THR A 463 25.82 -0.47 -13.21
C THR A 463 26.89 -0.18 -14.25
N ASN A 464 26.77 0.96 -14.97
CA ASN A 464 27.71 1.37 -16.02
C ASN A 464 28.34 2.74 -15.76
N ILE A 465 28.34 3.20 -14.51
CA ILE A 465 29.06 4.38 -14.03
C ILE A 465 30.18 3.92 -13.12
N ASP A 466 31.41 4.34 -13.43
CA ASP A 466 32.56 4.01 -12.60
C ASP A 466 32.53 4.80 -11.29
N PRO A 467 32.31 4.15 -10.14
CA PRO A 467 32.21 4.86 -8.88
C PRO A 467 33.55 5.44 -8.39
N ILE A 468 34.68 4.92 -8.83
CA ILE A 468 35.98 5.46 -8.47
C ILE A 468 36.21 6.77 -9.23
N LYS A 469 35.97 6.78 -10.53
CA LYS A 469 36.13 7.97 -11.39
C LYS A 469 35.29 9.17 -10.94
N TYR A 470 34.10 8.92 -10.37
CA TYR A 470 33.17 9.98 -9.97
C TYR A 470 33.04 10.15 -8.45
N ASP A 471 33.93 9.57 -7.65
CA ASP A 471 33.93 9.64 -6.18
C ASP A 471 32.57 9.30 -5.57
N LEU A 472 31.97 8.19 -6.02
CA LEU A 472 30.69 7.71 -5.51
C LEU A 472 30.90 6.80 -4.29
N LEU A 473 30.03 6.99 -3.26
CA LEU A 473 30.20 6.35 -1.97
C LEU A 473 29.42 5.04 -1.87
N PHE A 474 30.12 3.94 -1.59
CA PHE A 474 29.52 2.63 -1.31
C PHE A 474 28.67 2.63 -0.03
N GLU A 475 29.12 3.35 1.01
CA GLU A 475 28.47 3.40 2.32
C GLU A 475 27.08 4.04 2.28
N ARG A 476 26.81 4.83 1.23
CA ARG A 476 25.48 5.33 0.97
C ARG A 476 24.53 4.25 0.43
N PHE A 477 25.07 3.28 -0.29
CA PHE A 477 24.34 2.14 -0.83
C PHE A 477 24.18 1.03 0.23
N LEU A 478 25.30 0.54 0.78
CA LEU A 478 25.33 -0.50 1.80
C LEU A 478 26.24 -0.08 2.96
N ASN A 479 25.65 0.02 4.16
CA ASN A 479 26.35 0.50 5.35
C ASN A 479 26.70 -0.68 6.27
N PRO A 480 28.00 -0.93 6.56
CA PRO A 480 28.42 -2.04 7.40
C PRO A 480 27.93 -1.98 8.86
N GLU A 481 27.61 -0.77 9.36
CA GLU A 481 27.11 -0.56 10.73
C GLU A 481 25.59 -0.72 10.83
N ARG A 482 24.91 -0.89 9.71
CA ARG A 482 23.48 -1.06 9.65
C ARG A 482 23.09 -2.18 8.71
N ILE A 483 22.58 -3.27 9.26
CA ILE A 483 22.00 -4.36 8.48
C ILE A 483 20.64 -3.86 7.93
N SER A 484 20.64 -3.39 6.70
CA SER A 484 19.43 -3.14 5.91
C SER A 484 19.67 -3.63 4.51
N MET A 485 18.67 -4.28 3.94
CA MET A 485 18.75 -4.77 2.58
C MET A 485 19.14 -3.65 1.62
N PRO A 486 20.11 -3.86 0.71
CA PRO A 486 20.40 -2.93 -0.38
C PRO A 486 19.24 -2.90 -1.38
N ASP A 487 19.00 -1.75 -1.99
CA ASP A 487 17.96 -1.55 -3.01
C ASP A 487 18.64 -1.29 -4.36
N ILE A 488 18.49 -2.25 -5.28
CA ILE A 488 19.02 -2.16 -6.64
C ILE A 488 17.85 -2.04 -7.61
N ASP A 489 17.51 -0.83 -7.95
CA ASP A 489 16.54 -0.51 -9.00
C ASP A 489 17.19 -0.71 -10.39
N ILE A 490 16.47 -1.30 -11.33
CA ILE A 490 16.96 -1.58 -12.68
C ILE A 490 16.04 -0.91 -13.70
N ASP A 491 16.62 -0.05 -14.54
CA ASP A 491 15.93 0.52 -15.71
C ASP A 491 16.13 -0.39 -16.92
N PHE A 492 15.03 -0.91 -17.48
CA PHE A 492 14.98 -1.64 -18.75
C PHE A 492 14.29 -0.79 -19.83
N ASP A 493 14.54 -1.07 -21.09
CA ASP A 493 13.70 -0.51 -22.14
C ASP A 493 12.25 -0.99 -21.95
N ASP A 494 11.29 -0.06 -22.14
CA ASP A 494 9.88 -0.31 -21.81
C ASP A 494 9.23 -1.39 -22.67
N GLU A 495 9.72 -1.62 -23.90
CA GLU A 495 9.27 -2.71 -24.78
C GLU A 495 9.83 -4.07 -24.37
N GLY A 496 11.08 -4.12 -23.90
CA GLY A 496 11.77 -5.36 -23.53
C GLY A 496 11.50 -5.84 -22.11
N ARG A 497 11.04 -4.97 -21.22
CA ARG A 497 10.81 -5.29 -19.79
C ARG A 497 9.94 -6.54 -19.58
N GLY A 498 8.90 -6.72 -20.40
CA GLY A 498 8.01 -7.89 -20.31
C GLY A 498 8.76 -9.21 -20.48
N ARG A 499 9.70 -9.29 -21.42
CA ARG A 499 10.53 -10.49 -21.66
C ARG A 499 11.43 -10.83 -20.47
N VAL A 500 11.93 -9.83 -19.75
CA VAL A 500 12.70 -10.05 -18.52
C VAL A 500 11.81 -10.62 -17.42
N MET A 501 10.57 -10.13 -17.32
CA MET A 501 9.58 -10.70 -16.39
C MET A 501 9.28 -12.16 -16.69
N ASP A 502 9.08 -12.49 -17.97
CA ASP A 502 8.83 -13.87 -18.39
C ASP A 502 10.02 -14.79 -18.03
N TYR A 503 11.26 -14.32 -18.24
CA TYR A 503 12.47 -15.03 -17.82
C TYR A 503 12.48 -15.32 -16.30
N VAL A 504 12.13 -14.31 -15.49
CA VAL A 504 12.09 -14.46 -14.02
C VAL A 504 11.04 -15.50 -13.61
N ILE A 505 9.88 -15.48 -14.24
CA ILE A 505 8.79 -16.44 -13.98
C ILE A 505 9.24 -17.86 -14.39
N ASP A 506 9.87 -18.00 -15.54
CA ASP A 506 10.36 -19.30 -16.04
C ASP A 506 11.46 -19.85 -15.13
N LYS A 507 12.36 -18.98 -14.63
CA LYS A 507 13.49 -19.39 -13.78
C LYS A 507 13.08 -19.81 -12.38
N TYR A 508 12.21 -19.03 -11.71
CA TYR A 508 11.85 -19.25 -10.31
C TYR A 508 10.53 -20.00 -10.13
N GLY A 509 9.66 -20.00 -11.14
CA GLY A 509 8.33 -20.60 -11.10
C GLY A 509 7.21 -19.59 -10.87
N SER A 510 6.07 -19.79 -11.53
CA SER A 510 4.90 -18.89 -11.46
C SER A 510 4.28 -18.79 -10.07
N ASN A 511 4.51 -19.79 -9.20
CA ASN A 511 4.05 -19.79 -7.82
C ASN A 511 5.00 -19.09 -6.83
N GLN A 512 6.19 -18.64 -7.29
CA GLN A 512 7.19 -17.96 -6.46
C GLN A 512 7.35 -16.48 -6.83
N VAL A 513 6.78 -16.06 -7.96
CA VAL A 513 6.91 -14.70 -8.50
C VAL A 513 5.57 -14.00 -8.46
N ALA A 514 5.52 -12.78 -7.93
CA ALA A 514 4.32 -11.97 -7.88
C ALA A 514 4.60 -10.50 -8.11
N GLN A 515 3.61 -9.79 -8.64
CA GLN A 515 3.58 -8.33 -8.64
C GLN A 515 3.09 -7.81 -7.29
N ILE A 516 3.38 -6.54 -6.98
CA ILE A 516 2.94 -5.91 -5.75
C ILE A 516 1.61 -5.20 -6.01
N ILE A 517 0.63 -5.37 -5.10
CA ILE A 517 -0.63 -4.65 -5.16
C ILE A 517 -0.43 -3.16 -4.87
N THR A 518 -1.28 -2.33 -5.44
CA THR A 518 -1.44 -0.93 -5.04
C THR A 518 -2.89 -0.65 -4.66
N TYR A 519 -3.08 0.21 -3.67
CA TYR A 519 -4.40 0.65 -3.23
C TYR A 519 -4.65 2.08 -3.69
N GLY A 520 -5.57 2.23 -4.63
CA GLY A 520 -6.09 3.54 -5.00
C GLY A 520 -7.05 4.03 -3.93
N THR A 521 -6.76 5.17 -3.31
CA THR A 521 -7.62 5.75 -2.29
C THR A 521 -8.40 6.95 -2.84
N MET A 522 -9.55 7.22 -2.25
CA MET A 522 -10.32 8.42 -2.53
C MET A 522 -9.54 9.64 -2.02
N ALA A 523 -8.87 10.35 -2.94
CA ALA A 523 -8.18 11.60 -2.63
C ALA A 523 -9.19 12.76 -2.54
N ALA A 524 -8.78 13.90 -1.97
CA ALA A 524 -9.66 15.04 -1.72
C ALA A 524 -10.56 15.43 -2.91
N LYS A 525 -9.97 15.62 -4.09
CA LYS A 525 -10.74 16.02 -5.30
C LYS A 525 -11.60 14.89 -5.86
N SER A 526 -11.14 13.62 -5.81
CA SER A 526 -11.94 12.48 -6.27
C SER A 526 -13.09 12.17 -5.31
N SER A 527 -12.89 12.34 -3.99
CA SER A 527 -13.97 12.20 -3.01
C SER A 527 -15.12 13.16 -3.29
N ILE A 528 -14.82 14.44 -3.61
CA ILE A 528 -15.85 15.41 -4.00
C ILE A 528 -16.61 14.94 -5.24
N ARG A 529 -15.90 14.54 -6.31
CA ARG A 529 -16.55 14.15 -7.57
C ARG A 529 -17.37 12.87 -7.44
N ASP A 530 -16.87 11.87 -6.71
CA ASP A 530 -17.59 10.62 -6.49
C ASP A 530 -18.84 10.86 -5.62
N THR A 531 -18.73 11.65 -4.54
CA THR A 531 -19.87 12.04 -3.69
C THR A 531 -20.89 12.86 -4.47
N ALA A 532 -20.44 13.86 -5.24
CA ALA A 532 -21.29 14.69 -6.09
C ALA A 532 -22.10 13.85 -7.08
N ARG A 533 -21.44 12.87 -7.74
CA ARG A 533 -22.11 11.96 -8.68
C ARG A 533 -23.22 11.14 -8.01
N VAL A 534 -22.99 10.65 -6.80
CA VAL A 534 -23.95 9.87 -6.04
C VAL A 534 -25.13 10.72 -5.56
N LEU A 535 -24.85 11.94 -5.12
CA LEU A 535 -25.86 12.91 -4.66
C LEU A 535 -26.57 13.67 -5.79
N ASP A 536 -26.15 13.45 -7.03
CA ASP A 536 -26.70 14.13 -8.24
C ASP A 536 -26.39 15.63 -8.32
N LEU A 537 -25.30 16.08 -7.69
CA LEU A 537 -24.78 17.43 -7.86
C LEU A 537 -24.26 17.61 -9.29
N PRO A 538 -24.60 18.71 -10.01
CA PRO A 538 -24.14 18.93 -11.37
C PRO A 538 -22.63 18.89 -11.51
N LEU A 539 -22.13 18.28 -12.60
CA LEU A 539 -20.70 18.06 -12.83
C LEU A 539 -19.88 19.35 -12.80
N PHE A 540 -20.40 20.44 -13.40
CA PHE A 540 -19.69 21.73 -13.42
C PHE A 540 -19.50 22.30 -12.01
N GLU A 541 -20.45 22.08 -11.11
CA GLU A 541 -20.40 22.54 -9.74
C GLU A 541 -19.45 21.67 -8.91
N ALA A 542 -19.48 20.35 -9.09
CA ALA A 542 -18.52 19.43 -8.50
C ALA A 542 -17.08 19.78 -8.91
N ASP A 543 -16.87 20.12 -10.17
CA ASP A 543 -15.54 20.54 -10.67
C ASP A 543 -15.10 21.90 -10.12
N ARG A 544 -16.04 22.84 -9.96
CA ARG A 544 -15.78 24.13 -9.29
C ARG A 544 -15.31 23.91 -7.87
N ILE A 545 -16.02 23.11 -7.07
CA ILE A 545 -15.66 22.79 -5.70
C ILE A 545 -14.29 22.07 -5.64
N ALA A 546 -14.07 21.08 -6.50
CA ALA A 546 -12.82 20.35 -6.53
C ALA A 546 -11.60 21.25 -6.85
N LYS A 547 -11.76 22.32 -7.65
CA LYS A 547 -10.70 23.28 -7.95
C LYS A 547 -10.32 24.15 -6.74
N LEU A 548 -11.23 24.37 -5.78
CA LEU A 548 -10.95 25.12 -4.55
C LEU A 548 -10.01 24.36 -3.60
N ILE A 549 -9.79 23.04 -3.81
CA ILE A 549 -9.01 22.22 -2.91
C ILE A 549 -7.52 22.28 -3.28
N PRO A 550 -6.65 22.83 -2.41
CA PRO A 550 -5.20 22.78 -2.60
C PRO A 550 -4.66 21.35 -2.42
N LEU A 551 -3.33 21.16 -2.55
CA LEU A 551 -2.68 19.86 -2.40
C LEU A 551 -2.57 19.40 -0.92
N ILE A 552 -3.67 19.51 -0.18
CA ILE A 552 -3.80 19.00 1.20
C ILE A 552 -5.09 18.20 1.36
N LYS A 553 -5.14 17.38 2.39
CA LYS A 553 -6.32 16.55 2.69
C LYS A 553 -7.49 17.40 3.18
N LEU A 554 -8.72 17.03 2.82
CA LEU A 554 -9.95 17.68 3.32
C LEU A 554 -9.99 17.66 4.85
N LYS A 555 -9.64 16.55 5.48
CA LYS A 555 -9.57 16.44 6.94
C LYS A 555 -8.56 17.40 7.59
N ASN A 556 -7.55 17.89 6.88
CA ASN A 556 -6.66 18.95 7.38
C ASN A 556 -7.29 20.33 7.20
N ILE A 557 -8.09 20.53 6.15
CA ILE A 557 -8.82 21.80 5.92
C ILE A 557 -9.86 22.01 7.01
N PHE A 558 -10.60 20.97 7.38
CA PHE A 558 -11.70 21.02 8.36
C PHE A 558 -11.28 20.59 9.77
N GLY A 559 -10.04 20.15 9.98
CA GLY A 559 -9.52 19.73 11.28
C GLY A 559 -9.14 20.92 12.17
N GLU A 560 -9.43 20.78 13.45
CA GLU A 560 -9.16 21.84 14.46
C GLU A 560 -7.86 21.61 15.25
N ASP A 561 -7.21 20.46 15.11
CA ASP A 561 -5.96 20.15 15.81
C ASP A 561 -4.78 21.00 15.29
N ALA A 562 -3.71 21.11 16.11
CA ALA A 562 -2.54 21.94 15.79
C ALA A 562 -1.85 21.55 14.47
N LYS A 563 -1.86 20.26 14.11
CA LYS A 563 -1.28 19.74 12.87
C LYS A 563 -2.08 20.19 11.64
N SER A 564 -3.40 20.13 11.73
CA SER A 564 -4.31 20.57 10.66
C SER A 564 -4.21 22.08 10.46
N LYS A 565 -4.23 22.86 11.55
CA LYS A 565 -4.04 24.32 11.51
C LYS A 565 -2.67 24.70 10.92
N GLY A 566 -1.60 23.98 11.29
CA GLY A 566 -0.27 24.19 10.72
C GLY A 566 -0.20 23.90 9.22
N LYS A 567 -0.90 22.88 8.72
CA LYS A 567 -0.98 22.59 7.29
C LYS A 567 -1.67 23.70 6.49
N VAL A 568 -2.77 24.24 7.00
CA VAL A 568 -3.48 25.37 6.38
C VAL A 568 -2.64 26.66 6.48
N ALA A 569 -1.97 26.89 7.59
CA ALA A 569 -1.10 28.06 7.77
C ALA A 569 0.09 28.08 6.79
N GLY A 570 0.61 26.92 6.41
CA GLY A 570 1.68 26.76 5.43
C GLY A 570 1.30 26.97 3.96
N LEU A 571 0.02 27.18 3.66
CA LEU A 571 -0.46 27.45 2.29
C LEU A 571 -0.13 28.87 1.84
N ARG A 572 0.00 29.07 0.52
CA ARG A 572 0.14 30.40 -0.10
C ARG A 572 -1.14 31.22 0.09
N SER A 573 -1.02 32.53 -0.02
CA SER A 573 -2.16 33.45 0.19
C SER A 573 -3.36 33.15 -0.70
N GLU A 574 -3.13 32.83 -1.97
CA GLU A 574 -4.17 32.44 -2.91
C GLU A 574 -4.86 31.13 -2.50
N GLU A 575 -4.08 30.12 -2.09
CA GLU A 575 -4.61 28.85 -1.62
C GLU A 575 -5.42 28.98 -0.33
N LYS A 576 -5.04 29.89 0.56
CA LYS A 576 -5.82 30.20 1.77
C LYS A 576 -7.19 30.80 1.43
N GLN A 577 -7.27 31.67 0.42
CA GLN A 577 -8.54 32.23 -0.04
C GLN A 577 -9.46 31.13 -0.58
N LEU A 578 -8.92 30.19 -1.39
CA LEU A 578 -9.67 29.03 -1.88
C LEU A 578 -10.20 28.16 -0.74
N VAL A 579 -9.40 27.94 0.30
CA VAL A 579 -9.81 27.18 1.50
C VAL A 579 -10.94 27.89 2.25
N GLU A 580 -10.89 29.21 2.41
CA GLU A 580 -11.97 29.96 3.06
C GLU A 580 -13.27 29.94 2.25
N GLU A 581 -13.20 30.02 0.91
CA GLU A 581 -14.36 29.81 0.04
C GLU A 581 -14.94 28.39 0.21
N LEU A 582 -14.09 27.35 0.20
CA LEU A 582 -14.53 25.97 0.40
C LEU A 582 -15.22 25.76 1.75
N LYS A 583 -14.67 26.35 2.82
CA LYS A 583 -15.29 26.32 4.15
C LYS A 583 -16.64 27.04 4.16
N SER A 584 -16.71 28.21 3.53
CA SER A 584 -17.97 28.96 3.43
C SER A 584 -19.08 28.12 2.78
N ILE A 585 -18.78 27.41 1.69
CA ILE A 585 -19.72 26.50 1.03
C ILE A 585 -20.11 25.37 1.98
N SER A 586 -19.17 24.77 2.71
CA SER A 586 -19.42 23.63 3.60
C SER A 586 -20.36 23.92 4.79
N TYR A 587 -20.49 25.18 5.20
CA TYR A 587 -21.41 25.62 6.24
C TYR A 587 -22.85 25.82 5.76
N GLY A 588 -23.09 25.72 4.46
CA GLY A 588 -24.44 25.76 3.87
C GLY A 588 -25.28 24.53 4.23
N SER A 589 -26.52 24.56 3.78
CA SER A 589 -27.48 23.45 3.93
C SER A 589 -27.90 22.86 2.58
N ASP A 590 -27.23 23.26 1.52
CA ASP A 590 -27.49 22.82 0.16
C ASP A 590 -26.71 21.54 -0.19
N LEU A 591 -26.95 21.03 -1.38
CA LEU A 591 -26.31 19.81 -1.88
C LEU A 591 -24.79 19.94 -2.03
N ALA A 592 -24.29 21.15 -2.26
CA ALA A 592 -22.86 21.44 -2.34
C ALA A 592 -22.19 21.29 -0.97
N ALA A 593 -22.79 21.83 0.07
CA ALA A 593 -22.34 21.69 1.46
C ALA A 593 -22.38 20.22 1.90
N GLU A 594 -23.47 19.51 1.61
CA GLU A 594 -23.58 18.09 1.92
C GLU A 594 -22.49 17.28 1.21
N THR A 595 -22.23 17.55 -0.07
CA THR A 595 -21.17 16.90 -0.86
C THR A 595 -19.81 17.08 -0.20
N ILE A 596 -19.42 18.28 0.24
CA ILE A 596 -18.13 18.55 0.89
C ILE A 596 -18.03 17.78 2.21
N ASN A 597 -19.07 17.85 3.05
CA ASN A 597 -19.07 17.24 4.37
C ASN A 597 -18.98 15.72 4.29
N LYS A 598 -19.74 15.08 3.39
CA LYS A 598 -19.67 13.62 3.19
C LYS A 598 -18.36 13.19 2.54
N ALA A 599 -17.87 13.93 1.55
CA ALA A 599 -16.58 13.66 0.93
C ALA A 599 -15.40 13.71 1.93
N THR A 600 -15.50 14.55 2.96
CA THR A 600 -14.49 14.65 4.02
C THR A 600 -14.39 13.35 4.85
N ILE A 601 -15.53 12.68 5.08
CA ILE A 601 -15.57 11.38 5.76
C ILE A 601 -15.02 10.28 4.84
N LEU A 602 -15.35 10.33 3.56
CA LEU A 602 -14.96 9.32 2.57
C LEU A 602 -13.48 9.41 2.14
N GLU A 603 -12.83 10.57 2.36
CA GLU A 603 -11.43 10.76 1.98
C GLU A 603 -10.52 9.74 2.66
N GLY A 604 -9.72 9.03 1.86
CA GLY A 604 -8.79 8.00 2.32
C GLY A 604 -9.35 6.59 2.31
N SER A 605 -10.66 6.40 2.02
CA SER A 605 -11.22 5.06 1.78
C SER A 605 -10.59 4.42 0.56
N VAL A 606 -10.32 3.11 0.61
CA VAL A 606 -9.79 2.36 -0.53
C VAL A 606 -10.89 2.26 -1.59
N ARG A 607 -10.57 2.70 -2.80
CA ARG A 607 -11.50 2.75 -3.93
C ARG A 607 -11.33 1.58 -4.89
N ASN A 608 -10.09 1.23 -5.15
CA ASN A 608 -9.74 0.12 -6.05
C ASN A 608 -8.37 -0.45 -5.71
N THR A 609 -8.10 -1.60 -6.28
CA THR A 609 -6.78 -2.21 -6.32
C THR A 609 -6.18 -2.06 -7.70
N GLY A 610 -4.88 -1.94 -7.77
CA GLY A 610 -4.07 -1.92 -8.98
C GLY A 610 -2.80 -2.72 -8.78
N ILE A 611 -1.88 -2.60 -9.71
CA ILE A 611 -0.60 -3.27 -9.70
C ILE A 611 0.50 -2.20 -9.63
N HIS A 612 1.53 -2.45 -8.83
CA HIS A 612 2.71 -1.60 -8.78
C HIS A 612 3.44 -1.60 -10.12
N ALA A 613 3.85 -0.43 -10.60
CA ALA A 613 4.37 -0.28 -11.96
C ALA A 613 5.65 -1.08 -12.23
N CYS A 614 6.46 -1.35 -11.20
CA CYS A 614 7.81 -1.90 -11.35
C CYS A 614 8.17 -3.01 -10.38
N GLY A 615 7.57 -3.03 -9.18
CA GLY A 615 7.95 -3.96 -8.10
C GLY A 615 7.51 -5.40 -8.38
N VAL A 616 8.47 -6.31 -8.28
CA VAL A 616 8.31 -7.76 -8.42
C VAL A 616 8.81 -8.43 -7.16
N ILE A 617 8.05 -9.38 -6.66
CA ILE A 617 8.42 -10.20 -5.51
C ILE A 617 8.88 -11.56 -6.00
N ILE A 618 9.98 -12.04 -5.41
CA ILE A 618 10.50 -13.39 -5.63
C ILE A 618 10.68 -14.04 -4.26
N THR A 619 10.15 -15.25 -4.09
CA THR A 619 10.22 -16.00 -2.83
C THR A 619 11.01 -17.29 -2.98
N PRO A 620 11.60 -17.81 -1.88
CA PRO A 620 12.38 -19.06 -1.92
C PRO A 620 11.51 -20.33 -2.13
N GLY A 621 10.23 -20.22 -2.13
CA GLY A 621 9.25 -21.27 -2.34
C GLY A 621 7.89 -20.69 -2.66
N ASP A 622 6.82 -21.49 -2.63
CA ASP A 622 5.46 -21.04 -2.90
C ASP A 622 5.09 -19.79 -2.08
N ILE A 623 4.81 -18.69 -2.77
CA ILE A 623 4.57 -17.37 -2.16
C ILE A 623 3.40 -17.37 -1.17
N THR A 624 2.42 -18.25 -1.38
CA THR A 624 1.26 -18.37 -0.49
C THR A 624 1.60 -18.91 0.89
N ASN A 625 2.81 -19.45 1.10
CA ASN A 625 3.33 -19.82 2.41
C ASN A 625 3.82 -18.60 3.21
N TYR A 626 4.00 -17.47 2.54
CA TYR A 626 4.60 -16.27 3.14
C TYR A 626 3.57 -15.15 3.27
N VAL A 627 2.82 -14.88 2.20
CA VAL A 627 1.85 -13.77 2.15
C VAL A 627 0.61 -14.19 1.37
N PRO A 628 -0.56 -13.60 1.65
CA PRO A 628 -1.74 -13.80 0.85
C PRO A 628 -1.56 -13.16 -0.53
N VAL A 629 -2.10 -13.82 -1.56
CA VAL A 629 -2.05 -13.35 -2.95
C VAL A 629 -3.45 -13.26 -3.58
N ALA A 630 -3.52 -12.54 -4.69
CA ALA A 630 -4.65 -12.46 -5.61
C ALA A 630 -4.13 -12.65 -7.04
N LEU A 631 -5.02 -12.63 -8.04
CA LEU A 631 -4.62 -12.56 -9.44
C LEU A 631 -4.60 -11.10 -9.94
N ALA A 632 -3.68 -10.80 -10.83
CA ALA A 632 -3.69 -9.57 -11.59
C ALA A 632 -4.88 -9.55 -12.57
N LYS A 633 -5.45 -8.36 -12.78
CA LYS A 633 -6.52 -8.20 -13.78
C LYS A 633 -5.95 -8.54 -15.16
N ASP A 634 -6.67 -9.40 -15.90
CA ASP A 634 -6.32 -9.82 -17.26
C ASP A 634 -4.95 -10.55 -17.37
N SER A 635 -4.49 -11.20 -16.27
CA SER A 635 -3.24 -11.96 -16.22
C SER A 635 -3.38 -13.14 -15.23
N ASP A 636 -2.65 -14.22 -15.47
CA ASP A 636 -2.54 -15.35 -14.55
C ASP A 636 -1.44 -15.15 -13.49
N MET A 637 -0.77 -14.01 -13.51
CA MET A 637 0.30 -13.69 -12.58
C MET A 637 -0.23 -13.33 -11.19
N TYR A 638 0.40 -13.86 -10.15
CA TYR A 638 0.08 -13.51 -8.77
C TYR A 638 0.35 -12.03 -8.47
N VAL A 639 -0.50 -11.47 -7.63
CA VAL A 639 -0.33 -10.15 -7.01
C VAL A 639 -0.39 -10.33 -5.51
N THR A 640 0.57 -9.78 -4.77
CA THR A 640 0.55 -9.84 -3.31
C THR A 640 -0.65 -9.06 -2.77
N GLN A 641 -1.28 -9.52 -1.68
CA GLN A 641 -2.29 -8.71 -0.97
C GLN A 641 -1.65 -7.65 -0.05
N PHE A 642 -0.35 -7.65 0.11
CA PHE A 642 0.40 -6.62 0.82
C PHE A 642 1.01 -5.63 -0.17
N ASP A 643 0.87 -4.33 0.13
CA ASP A 643 1.34 -3.26 -0.72
C ASP A 643 2.83 -2.95 -0.51
N ASN A 644 3.37 -2.08 -1.37
CA ASN A 644 4.77 -1.69 -1.35
C ASN A 644 5.26 -1.12 0.01
N SER A 645 4.36 -0.63 0.85
CA SER A 645 4.75 -0.05 2.14
C SER A 645 5.10 -1.09 3.21
N VAL A 646 4.71 -2.35 3.02
CA VAL A 646 4.85 -3.42 4.03
C VAL A 646 5.48 -4.72 3.51
N VAL A 647 5.59 -4.93 2.20
CA VAL A 647 6.12 -6.20 1.63
C VAL A 647 7.51 -6.56 2.14
N GLU A 648 8.42 -5.61 2.24
CA GLU A 648 9.78 -5.85 2.76
C GLU A 648 9.75 -6.19 4.25
N SER A 649 8.94 -5.47 5.03
CA SER A 649 8.75 -5.79 6.46
C SER A 649 8.08 -7.14 6.69
N ALA A 650 7.32 -7.64 5.71
CA ALA A 650 6.75 -8.99 5.70
C ALA A 650 7.76 -10.06 5.27
N GLY A 651 9.01 -9.69 5.02
CA GLY A 651 10.11 -10.59 4.68
C GLY A 651 10.19 -10.95 3.20
N LEU A 652 9.64 -10.14 2.31
CA LEU A 652 9.69 -10.41 0.88
C LEU A 652 10.79 -9.62 0.18
N LEU A 653 11.53 -10.31 -0.69
CA LEU A 653 12.49 -9.69 -1.58
C LEU A 653 11.77 -8.93 -2.70
N LYS A 654 11.88 -7.60 -2.68
CA LYS A 654 11.39 -6.73 -3.73
C LYS A 654 12.49 -6.43 -4.75
N MET A 655 12.16 -6.56 -6.03
CA MET A 655 12.97 -6.16 -7.16
C MET A 655 12.22 -5.11 -7.97
N ASP A 656 12.84 -3.96 -8.27
CA ASP A 656 12.20 -2.92 -9.05
C ASP A 656 12.69 -2.96 -10.51
N PHE A 657 11.83 -3.47 -11.40
CA PHE A 657 12.03 -3.51 -12.86
C PHE A 657 11.31 -2.33 -13.49
N LEU A 658 12.05 -1.26 -13.75
CA LEU A 658 11.50 -0.03 -14.28
C LEU A 658 11.54 -0.01 -15.81
N GLY A 659 10.46 0.38 -16.46
CA GLY A 659 10.43 0.64 -17.89
C GLY A 659 10.84 2.10 -18.16
N LEU A 660 11.94 2.31 -18.86
CA LEU A 660 12.42 3.63 -19.26
C LEU A 660 12.39 3.78 -20.79
N LYS A 661 11.38 4.51 -21.29
CA LYS A 661 11.20 4.77 -22.73
C LYS A 661 12.46 5.32 -23.40
N THR A 662 13.27 6.10 -22.69
CA THR A 662 14.50 6.68 -23.23
C THR A 662 15.49 5.62 -23.67
N LEU A 663 15.55 4.47 -23.00
CA LEU A 663 16.40 3.36 -23.41
C LEU A 663 15.89 2.76 -24.75
N THR A 664 14.58 2.69 -24.94
CA THR A 664 13.98 2.30 -26.24
C THR A 664 14.36 3.29 -27.33
N LEU A 665 14.30 4.61 -27.05
CA LEU A 665 14.71 5.64 -28.00
C LEU A 665 16.17 5.53 -28.43
N ILE A 666 17.07 5.30 -27.48
CA ILE A 666 18.50 5.09 -27.76
C ILE A 666 18.69 3.84 -28.63
N LYS A 667 18.11 2.73 -28.24
CA LYS A 667 18.17 1.44 -28.94
C LYS A 667 17.65 1.53 -30.38
N ASP A 668 16.50 2.18 -30.59
CA ASP A 668 15.90 2.34 -31.92
C ASP A 668 16.72 3.30 -32.78
N THR A 669 17.27 4.36 -32.20
CA THR A 669 18.19 5.25 -32.92
C THR A 669 19.41 4.51 -33.41
N VAL A 670 20.04 3.70 -32.56
CA VAL A 670 21.20 2.87 -32.93
C VAL A 670 20.86 1.93 -34.10
N LYS A 671 19.68 1.28 -34.07
CA LYS A 671 19.19 0.45 -35.17
C LYS A 671 18.99 1.24 -36.47
N ILE A 672 18.41 2.44 -36.40
CA ILE A 672 18.19 3.29 -37.59
C ILE A 672 19.55 3.71 -38.17
N VAL A 673 20.50 4.15 -37.33
CA VAL A 673 21.86 4.51 -37.76
C VAL A 673 22.56 3.34 -38.43
N LYS A 674 22.50 2.14 -37.82
CA LYS A 674 23.05 0.91 -38.42
C LYS A 674 22.46 0.64 -39.80
N ALA A 675 21.14 0.68 -39.91
CA ALA A 675 20.43 0.39 -41.16
C ALA A 675 20.72 1.41 -42.27
N LYS A 676 20.84 2.70 -41.91
CA LYS A 676 20.98 3.79 -42.88
C LYS A 676 22.45 4.09 -43.23
N HIS A 677 23.32 4.06 -42.26
CA HIS A 677 24.72 4.47 -42.41
C HIS A 677 25.73 3.30 -42.31
N ASN A 678 25.28 2.10 -41.98
CA ASN A 678 26.10 0.91 -41.70
C ASN A 678 27.19 1.14 -40.63
N ILE A 679 26.84 1.98 -39.61
CA ILE A 679 27.69 2.29 -38.47
C ILE A 679 27.17 1.58 -37.25
N ASP A 680 28.00 0.80 -36.56
CA ASP A 680 27.70 0.21 -35.27
C ASP A 680 28.06 1.23 -34.21
N LEU A 681 27.04 1.71 -33.50
CA LEU A 681 27.20 2.60 -32.34
C LEU A 681 27.04 1.79 -31.05
N ASP A 682 27.94 2.04 -30.12
CA ASP A 682 27.81 1.55 -28.75
C ASP A 682 27.61 2.73 -27.80
N PRO A 683 26.38 2.97 -27.34
CA PRO A 683 26.08 4.10 -26.47
C PRO A 683 26.82 4.05 -25.12
N GLU A 684 27.28 2.89 -24.68
CA GLU A 684 28.02 2.75 -23.42
C GLU A 684 29.46 3.28 -23.54
N ASN A 685 29.98 3.45 -24.77
CA ASN A 685 31.33 3.89 -25.06
C ASN A 685 31.41 5.27 -25.74
N PHE A 686 30.37 6.09 -25.66
CA PHE A 686 30.41 7.46 -26.18
C PHE A 686 31.46 8.29 -25.44
N PRO A 687 32.29 9.07 -26.17
CA PRO A 687 33.31 9.94 -25.57
C PRO A 687 32.64 11.07 -24.78
N LEU A 688 33.12 11.31 -23.53
CA LEU A 688 32.55 12.34 -22.63
C LEU A 688 33.12 13.74 -22.86
N ASP A 689 34.00 13.91 -23.86
CA ASP A 689 34.67 15.14 -24.26
C ASP A 689 34.23 15.63 -25.65
N ASP A 690 33.12 15.12 -26.18
CA ASP A 690 32.61 15.47 -27.50
C ASP A 690 32.05 16.90 -27.55
N GLU A 691 32.79 17.80 -28.21
CA GLU A 691 32.48 19.23 -28.34
C GLU A 691 31.08 19.46 -28.93
N LYS A 692 30.69 18.68 -29.94
CA LYS A 692 29.40 18.84 -30.63
C LYS A 692 28.23 18.56 -29.72
N THR A 693 28.37 17.60 -28.83
CA THR A 693 27.36 17.28 -27.81
C THR A 693 27.25 18.39 -26.78
N TYR A 694 28.34 18.96 -26.27
CA TYR A 694 28.28 20.10 -25.37
C TYR A 694 27.75 21.36 -26.04
N GLU A 695 28.06 21.60 -27.32
CA GLU A 695 27.51 22.73 -28.09
C GLU A 695 25.96 22.67 -28.12
N LEU A 696 25.38 21.49 -28.27
CA LEU A 696 23.93 21.28 -28.24
C LEU A 696 23.35 21.70 -26.87
N PHE A 697 23.98 21.29 -25.76
CA PHE A 697 23.58 21.73 -24.43
C PHE A 697 23.74 23.24 -24.24
N GLN A 698 24.85 23.83 -24.68
CA GLN A 698 25.15 25.26 -24.57
C GLN A 698 24.15 26.14 -25.35
N LYS A 699 23.67 25.64 -26.47
CA LYS A 699 22.59 26.29 -27.25
C LYS A 699 21.20 26.11 -26.62
N GLY A 700 21.05 25.21 -25.67
CA GLY A 700 19.79 24.83 -25.05
C GLY A 700 18.84 24.11 -26.02
N GLU A 701 19.36 23.46 -27.05
CA GLU A 701 18.62 22.69 -28.04
C GLU A 701 18.27 21.29 -27.51
N THR A 702 17.76 21.24 -26.28
CA THR A 702 17.61 20.01 -25.47
C THR A 702 16.20 19.43 -25.51
N VAL A 703 15.37 19.79 -26.45
CA VAL A 703 14.09 19.12 -26.73
C VAL A 703 14.35 17.65 -27.08
N GLY A 704 13.67 16.73 -26.40
CA GLY A 704 13.87 15.29 -26.54
C GLY A 704 15.12 14.76 -25.81
N ILE A 705 15.87 15.57 -25.08
CA ILE A 705 16.98 15.15 -24.26
C ILE A 705 16.50 14.80 -22.85
N PHE A 706 16.75 13.57 -22.43
CA PHE A 706 16.31 13.04 -21.15
C PHE A 706 16.64 13.98 -19.99
N GLN A 707 15.62 14.37 -19.21
CA GLN A 707 15.71 15.28 -18.05
C GLN A 707 16.08 16.75 -18.35
N TYR A 708 16.45 17.11 -19.58
CA TYR A 708 16.92 18.47 -19.91
C TYR A 708 16.01 19.23 -20.88
N GLU A 709 14.84 18.69 -21.22
CA GLU A 709 13.96 19.22 -22.28
C GLU A 709 13.03 20.36 -21.84
N SER A 710 12.82 20.57 -20.53
CA SER A 710 11.89 21.61 -20.06
C SER A 710 12.37 23.01 -20.44
N PRO A 711 11.46 23.98 -20.76
CA PRO A 711 11.86 25.35 -21.12
C PRO A 711 12.75 26.02 -20.07
N GLY A 712 12.50 25.77 -18.78
CA GLY A 712 13.33 26.28 -17.67
C GLY A 712 14.74 25.70 -17.70
N MET A 713 14.87 24.40 -17.91
CA MET A 713 16.17 23.74 -18.03
C MET A 713 16.94 24.23 -19.26
N GLN A 714 16.27 24.37 -20.40
CA GLN A 714 16.89 24.93 -21.62
C GLN A 714 17.48 26.33 -21.37
N LYS A 715 16.76 27.20 -20.63
CA LYS A 715 17.25 28.51 -20.22
C LYS A 715 18.54 28.41 -19.38
N HIS A 716 18.53 27.52 -18.39
CA HIS A 716 19.70 27.32 -17.53
C HIS A 716 20.87 26.72 -18.28
N MET A 717 20.67 25.82 -19.24
CA MET A 717 21.73 25.28 -20.08
C MET A 717 22.41 26.37 -20.91
N ARG A 718 21.66 27.30 -21.50
CA ARG A 718 22.23 28.46 -22.23
C ARG A 718 23.10 29.35 -21.35
N SER A 719 22.71 29.52 -20.09
CA SER A 719 23.48 30.34 -19.16
C SER A 719 24.68 29.60 -18.55
N LEU A 720 24.52 28.32 -18.25
CA LEU A 720 25.59 27.47 -17.69
C LEU A 720 26.71 27.22 -18.67
N LYS A 721 26.36 27.00 -19.95
CA LYS A 721 27.30 26.59 -21.02
C LYS A 721 28.18 25.42 -20.57
N PRO A 722 27.61 24.25 -20.30
CA PRO A 722 28.36 23.11 -19.74
C PRO A 722 29.52 22.73 -20.67
N THR A 723 30.67 22.40 -20.06
CA THR A 723 31.89 22.02 -20.77
C THR A 723 32.43 20.67 -20.32
N VAL A 724 31.94 20.18 -19.18
CA VAL A 724 32.34 18.91 -18.58
C VAL A 724 31.13 18.17 -18.08
N PHE A 725 31.28 16.85 -17.96
CA PHE A 725 30.17 15.98 -17.51
C PHE A 725 29.69 16.30 -16.09
N ALA A 726 30.58 16.78 -15.21
CA ALA A 726 30.25 17.20 -13.85
C ALA A 726 29.20 18.34 -13.84
N ASP A 727 29.22 19.26 -14.82
CA ASP A 727 28.20 20.32 -14.95
C ASP A 727 26.80 19.75 -15.17
N LEU A 728 26.70 18.69 -15.97
CA LEU A 728 25.41 18.02 -16.22
C LEU A 728 24.94 17.29 -14.95
N ILE A 729 25.83 16.60 -14.25
CA ILE A 729 25.48 15.93 -12.98
C ILE A 729 24.94 16.94 -11.97
N ALA A 730 25.65 18.08 -11.79
CA ALA A 730 25.24 19.11 -10.85
C ALA A 730 23.91 19.76 -11.22
N MET A 731 23.70 20.08 -12.49
CA MET A 731 22.45 20.73 -12.92
C MET A 731 21.23 19.80 -12.78
N ASN A 732 21.38 18.52 -13.05
CA ASN A 732 20.33 17.52 -12.80
C ASN A 732 19.94 17.47 -11.31
N ALA A 733 20.91 17.62 -10.40
CA ALA A 733 20.65 17.68 -8.97
C ALA A 733 20.02 19.01 -8.53
N LEU A 734 20.41 20.14 -9.10
CA LEU A 734 19.97 21.48 -8.72
C LEU A 734 18.60 21.88 -9.26
N TYR A 735 18.23 21.41 -10.48
CA TYR A 735 16.97 21.82 -11.13
C TYR A 735 15.76 21.12 -10.53
N ARG A 736 15.40 21.52 -9.31
CA ARG A 736 14.24 21.01 -8.56
C ARG A 736 13.71 22.10 -7.61
N PRO A 737 12.43 22.07 -7.20
CA PRO A 737 11.91 22.99 -6.19
C PRO A 737 12.77 22.97 -4.93
N GLY A 738 13.29 24.12 -4.54
CA GLY A 738 14.23 24.30 -3.43
C GLY A 738 15.65 24.61 -3.94
N PRO A 739 16.43 23.62 -4.44
CA PRO A 739 17.82 23.88 -4.84
C PRO A 739 17.97 24.81 -6.06
N MET A 740 16.92 25.03 -6.84
CA MET A 740 16.94 25.98 -7.97
C MET A 740 17.40 27.39 -7.60
N GLU A 741 17.26 27.81 -6.35
CA GLU A 741 17.72 29.11 -5.87
C GLU A 741 19.26 29.27 -5.93
N TYR A 742 20.00 28.16 -5.92
CA TYR A 742 21.48 28.15 -6.00
C TYR A 742 22.01 28.14 -7.44
N ILE A 743 21.16 27.89 -8.44
CA ILE A 743 21.60 27.83 -9.84
C ILE A 743 22.27 29.12 -10.31
N PRO A 744 21.76 30.35 -9.99
CA PRO A 744 22.45 31.58 -10.40
C PRO A 744 23.86 31.68 -9.84
N SER A 745 24.09 31.40 -8.55
CA SER A 745 25.43 31.42 -7.95
C SER A 745 26.32 30.32 -8.54
N PHE A 746 25.80 29.11 -8.78
CA PHE A 746 26.53 28.05 -9.45
C PHE A 746 27.05 28.48 -10.83
N ILE A 747 26.20 29.12 -11.63
CA ILE A 747 26.57 29.63 -12.96
C ILE A 747 27.58 30.77 -12.85
N ASN A 748 27.35 31.74 -11.95
CA ASN A 748 28.23 32.89 -11.78
C ASN A 748 29.63 32.47 -11.33
N ARG A 749 29.72 31.55 -10.38
CA ARG A 749 31.00 31.00 -9.88
C ARG A 749 31.74 30.21 -10.94
N LYS A 750 31.04 29.41 -11.75
CA LYS A 750 31.62 28.72 -12.90
C LYS A 750 32.27 29.68 -13.89
N HIS A 751 31.64 30.82 -14.15
CA HIS A 751 32.13 31.83 -15.11
C HIS A 751 33.04 32.89 -14.49
N GLY A 752 33.38 32.79 -13.20
CA GLY A 752 34.24 33.76 -12.52
C GLY A 752 33.58 35.12 -12.24
N ASN A 753 32.24 35.19 -12.30
CA ASN A 753 31.48 36.40 -12.02
C ASN A 753 31.11 36.53 -10.52
N GLU A 754 31.36 35.50 -9.73
CA GLU A 754 31.19 35.44 -8.28
C GLU A 754 32.34 34.63 -7.71
N ASP A 755 32.95 35.12 -6.59
CA ASP A 755 34.06 34.43 -5.92
C ASP A 755 33.59 33.13 -5.30
N ILE A 756 34.45 32.10 -5.35
CA ILE A 756 34.20 30.84 -4.68
C ILE A 756 34.71 30.95 -3.25
N GLU A 757 33.78 30.86 -2.29
CA GLU A 757 34.09 30.95 -0.86
C GLU A 757 33.83 29.58 -0.20
N TYR A 758 34.71 29.22 0.74
CA TYR A 758 34.57 28.06 1.61
C TYR A 758 34.55 28.53 3.07
N ASP A 759 33.56 28.09 3.87
CA ASP A 759 33.50 28.47 5.31
C ASP A 759 34.73 27.99 6.06
N LEU A 760 35.26 26.83 5.67
CA LEU A 760 36.56 26.31 6.17
C LEU A 760 37.39 25.87 4.95
N PRO A 761 38.72 26.11 4.93
CA PRO A 761 39.61 25.69 3.84
C PRO A 761 39.53 24.18 3.56
N ALA A 762 39.33 23.36 4.60
CA ALA A 762 39.20 21.90 4.47
C ALA A 762 37.98 21.45 3.67
N MET A 763 36.99 22.32 3.40
CA MET A 763 35.80 22.01 2.60
C MET A 763 36.09 22.05 1.09
N GLU A 764 37.13 22.73 0.66
CA GLU A 764 37.50 22.86 -0.75
C GLU A 764 37.65 21.48 -1.42
N GLU A 765 38.27 20.53 -0.72
CA GLU A 765 38.50 19.17 -1.25
C GLU A 765 37.25 18.51 -1.84
N TYR A 766 36.07 18.74 -1.22
CA TYR A 766 34.81 18.09 -1.61
C TYR A 766 33.82 19.05 -2.28
N LEU A 767 34.02 20.36 -2.19
CA LEU A 767 33.12 21.36 -2.77
C LEU A 767 33.68 22.03 -4.03
N ALA A 768 34.94 21.82 -4.39
CA ALA A 768 35.54 22.43 -5.57
C ALA A 768 34.79 22.05 -6.88
N GLU A 769 34.36 20.79 -7.02
CA GLU A 769 33.60 20.32 -8.19
C GLU A 769 32.26 21.00 -8.38
N THR A 770 31.70 21.59 -7.32
CA THR A 770 30.40 22.30 -7.30
C THR A 770 30.55 23.78 -6.97
N TYR A 771 31.75 24.34 -7.22
CA TYR A 771 32.07 25.78 -7.05
C TYR A 771 31.73 26.30 -5.64
N GLY A 772 32.02 25.49 -4.60
CA GLY A 772 31.80 25.84 -3.21
C GLY A 772 30.35 25.70 -2.73
N ILE A 773 29.45 25.19 -3.56
CA ILE A 773 28.05 24.97 -3.19
C ILE A 773 27.85 23.50 -2.83
N THR A 774 27.23 23.24 -1.68
CA THR A 774 26.82 21.88 -1.30
C THR A 774 25.64 21.47 -2.18
N VAL A 775 25.78 20.44 -2.99
CA VAL A 775 24.77 19.93 -3.94
C VAL A 775 24.37 18.49 -3.57
N TYR A 776 25.33 17.67 -3.15
CA TYR A 776 25.15 16.24 -2.97
C TYR A 776 25.12 15.81 -1.50
N GLN A 777 24.35 14.76 -1.22
CA GLN A 777 24.32 14.12 0.10
C GLN A 777 25.71 13.56 0.46
N GLU A 778 26.42 13.05 -0.53
CA GLU A 778 27.77 12.52 -0.40
C GLU A 778 28.75 13.58 0.10
N GLN A 779 28.61 14.83 -0.32
CA GLN A 779 29.45 15.94 0.18
C GLN A 779 29.25 16.17 1.70
N VAL A 780 28.02 16.13 2.19
CA VAL A 780 27.74 16.23 3.64
C VAL A 780 28.34 15.05 4.40
N MET A 781 28.25 13.85 3.84
CA MET A 781 28.84 12.65 4.45
C MET A 781 30.37 12.74 4.54
N LEU A 782 31.03 13.14 3.47
CA LEU A 782 32.50 13.28 3.42
C LEU A 782 32.98 14.41 4.32
N LEU A 783 32.30 15.55 4.31
CA LEU A 783 32.64 16.70 5.17
C LEU A 783 32.46 16.36 6.66
N SER A 784 31.42 15.62 7.04
CA SER A 784 31.24 15.21 8.43
C SER A 784 32.36 14.27 8.92
N GLN A 785 32.88 13.40 8.05
CA GLN A 785 34.03 12.57 8.33
C GLN A 785 35.32 13.39 8.42
N LYS A 786 35.54 14.30 7.47
CA LYS A 786 36.75 15.14 7.39
C LYS A 786 36.85 16.12 8.54
N LEU A 787 35.78 16.83 8.85
CA LEU A 787 35.78 17.90 9.84
C LEU A 787 35.65 17.36 11.27
N ALA A 788 34.78 16.35 11.49
CA ALA A 788 34.43 15.88 12.82
C ALA A 788 34.80 14.41 13.12
N ASN A 789 35.59 13.76 12.27
CA ASN A 789 35.96 12.34 12.40
C ASN A 789 34.74 11.40 12.60
N PHE A 790 33.60 11.71 11.98
CA PHE A 790 32.47 10.80 12.00
C PHE A 790 32.86 9.50 11.30
N THR A 791 32.37 8.37 11.84
CA THR A 791 32.47 7.11 11.12
C THR A 791 31.60 7.14 9.86
N LYS A 792 31.87 6.24 8.93
CA LYS A 792 31.06 6.09 7.71
C LYS A 792 29.58 5.84 8.04
N GLY A 793 29.31 5.06 9.09
CA GLY A 793 27.96 4.81 9.61
C GLY A 793 27.29 6.05 10.20
N GLU A 794 28.01 6.81 11.01
CA GLU A 794 27.48 8.06 11.57
C GLU A 794 27.18 9.09 10.49
N ALA A 795 28.00 9.20 9.45
CA ALA A 795 27.76 10.07 8.31
C ALA A 795 26.46 9.69 7.57
N ASP A 796 26.18 8.40 7.40
CA ASP A 796 24.92 7.94 6.80
C ASP A 796 23.70 8.20 7.71
N VAL A 797 23.85 8.02 9.03
CA VAL A 797 22.79 8.38 10.01
C VAL A 797 22.49 9.87 9.93
N LEU A 798 23.51 10.74 9.89
CA LEU A 798 23.38 12.19 9.73
C LEU A 798 22.60 12.53 8.45
N ARG A 799 23.02 12.00 7.32
CA ARG A 799 22.34 12.19 6.02
C ARG A 799 20.86 11.79 6.08
N LYS A 800 20.56 10.63 6.69
CA LYS A 800 19.16 10.13 6.80
C LYS A 800 18.34 11.01 7.74
N ALA A 801 18.90 11.39 8.88
CA ALA A 801 18.23 12.23 9.86
C ALA A 801 17.90 13.60 9.26
N MET A 802 18.83 14.17 8.49
CA MET A 802 18.62 15.40 7.73
C MET A 802 17.50 15.22 6.69
N GLY A 803 17.62 14.26 5.78
CA GLY A 803 16.67 14.04 4.69
C GLY A 803 15.23 13.73 5.17
N LYS A 804 15.07 13.08 6.32
CA LYS A 804 13.78 12.75 6.94
C LYS A 804 13.32 13.76 8.00
N LYS A 805 14.08 14.84 8.22
CA LYS A 805 13.83 15.87 9.26
C LYS A 805 13.62 15.27 10.65
N GLN A 806 14.48 14.33 11.04
CA GLN A 806 14.44 13.67 12.36
C GLN A 806 15.13 14.55 13.40
N ILE A 807 14.47 15.60 13.85
CA ILE A 807 15.00 16.64 14.75
C ILE A 807 15.65 16.04 16.00
N ALA A 808 15.00 15.05 16.64
CA ALA A 808 15.54 14.40 17.83
C ALA A 808 16.89 13.67 17.63
N VAL A 809 17.18 13.22 16.40
CA VAL A 809 18.46 12.60 16.05
C VAL A 809 19.51 13.70 15.78
N LEU A 810 19.11 14.74 15.04
CA LEU A 810 19.98 15.87 14.73
C LEU A 810 20.43 16.62 16.00
N ASP A 811 19.53 16.86 16.95
CA ASP A 811 19.82 17.48 18.24
C ASP A 811 20.87 16.71 19.06
N LYS A 812 20.93 15.39 18.91
CA LYS A 812 21.96 14.55 19.55
C LYS A 812 23.30 14.56 18.81
N MET A 813 23.26 14.67 17.47
CA MET A 813 24.46 14.62 16.64
C MET A 813 25.19 15.96 16.55
N LYS A 814 24.47 17.10 16.63
CA LYS A 814 25.04 18.45 16.54
C LYS A 814 26.13 18.72 17.57
N PRO A 815 25.91 18.52 18.90
CA PRO A 815 26.94 18.73 19.89
C PRO A 815 28.19 17.90 19.65
N LYS A 816 28.02 16.66 19.20
CA LYS A 816 29.13 15.76 18.87
C LYS A 816 29.94 16.29 17.69
N PHE A 817 29.25 16.72 16.61
CA PHE A 817 29.90 17.28 15.42
C PHE A 817 30.74 18.52 15.78
N VAL A 818 30.12 19.49 16.47
CA VAL A 818 30.79 20.73 16.85
C VAL A 818 32.00 20.46 17.77
N ALA A 819 31.85 19.60 18.80
CA ALA A 819 32.92 19.28 19.74
C ALA A 819 34.10 18.57 19.06
N GLN A 820 33.84 17.59 18.22
CA GLN A 820 34.88 16.82 17.53
C GLN A 820 35.59 17.67 16.45
N ALA A 821 34.86 18.48 15.70
CA ALA A 821 35.43 19.37 14.71
C ALA A 821 36.23 20.52 15.32
N ALA A 822 35.79 21.08 16.46
CA ALA A 822 36.57 22.05 17.23
C ALA A 822 37.87 21.44 17.78
N ALA A 823 37.81 20.20 18.25
CA ALA A 823 39.02 19.44 18.66
C ALA A 823 40.01 19.21 17.50
N ASN A 824 39.54 19.17 16.26
CA ASN A 824 40.36 19.15 15.06
C ASN A 824 40.89 20.52 14.64
N GLY A 825 40.67 21.59 15.44
CA GLY A 825 41.21 22.94 15.23
C GLY A 825 40.33 23.85 14.36
N HIS A 826 39.04 23.47 14.13
CA HIS A 826 38.11 24.29 13.37
C HIS A 826 37.39 25.31 14.28
N ASP A 827 37.04 26.47 13.70
CA ASP A 827 36.35 27.56 14.43
C ASP A 827 34.90 27.18 14.76
N ALA A 828 34.51 27.30 16.05
CA ALA A 828 33.20 26.83 16.53
C ALA A 828 32.02 27.63 15.94
N GLU A 829 32.15 28.93 15.68
CA GLU A 829 31.09 29.75 15.10
C GLU A 829 30.85 29.35 13.65
N LYS A 830 31.91 29.05 12.90
CA LYS A 830 31.81 28.53 11.53
C LYS A 830 31.18 27.14 11.51
N LEU A 831 31.51 26.28 12.48
CA LEU A 831 30.90 24.95 12.59
C LEU A 831 29.39 25.02 12.87
N GLU A 832 28.95 25.90 13.71
CA GLU A 832 27.52 26.17 13.96
C GLU A 832 26.81 26.66 12.69
N LYS A 833 27.47 27.55 11.92
CA LYS A 833 26.93 28.01 10.61
C LYS A 833 26.81 26.84 9.62
N ILE A 834 27.88 26.05 9.47
CA ILE A 834 27.88 24.89 8.56
C ILE A 834 26.76 23.92 8.91
N TRP A 835 26.57 23.61 10.21
CA TRP A 835 25.48 22.73 10.63
C TRP A 835 24.11 23.31 10.28
N LYS A 836 23.89 24.58 10.53
CA LYS A 836 22.64 25.29 10.21
C LYS A 836 22.36 25.29 8.69
N ASP A 837 23.40 25.52 7.89
CA ASP A 837 23.30 25.47 6.43
C ASP A 837 22.97 24.04 5.95
N TRP A 838 23.54 23.01 6.57
CA TRP A 838 23.21 21.63 6.31
C TRP A 838 21.76 21.28 6.70
N GLU A 839 21.26 21.75 7.82
CA GLU A 839 19.85 21.58 8.23
C GLU A 839 18.88 22.22 7.23
N ALA A 840 19.19 23.40 6.74
CA ALA A 840 18.42 24.08 5.70
C ALA A 840 18.51 23.32 4.37
N PHE A 841 19.71 22.90 4.00
CA PHE A 841 20.01 22.18 2.74
C PHE A 841 19.53 20.74 2.74
N ALA A 842 19.42 20.09 3.88
CA ALA A 842 19.10 18.66 4.04
C ALA A 842 17.81 18.21 3.36
N SER A 843 16.84 19.12 3.21
CA SER A 843 15.59 18.81 2.48
C SER A 843 15.78 18.81 0.96
N TYR A 844 16.94 19.24 0.45
CA TYR A 844 17.21 19.49 -0.96
C TYR A 844 18.41 18.70 -1.50
N ALA A 845 19.29 18.19 -0.62
CA ALA A 845 20.47 17.40 -1.00
C ALA A 845 20.11 16.22 -1.91
N PHE A 846 20.86 16.03 -2.99
CA PHE A 846 20.61 14.97 -3.97
C PHE A 846 21.64 13.84 -3.91
N ASN A 847 21.23 12.67 -4.36
CA ASN A 847 22.14 11.55 -4.54
C ASN A 847 23.01 11.74 -5.78
N LYS A 848 24.32 11.90 -5.61
CA LYS A 848 25.28 12.06 -6.70
C LYS A 848 25.29 10.85 -7.64
N SER A 849 25.22 9.63 -7.08
CA SER A 849 25.17 8.38 -7.84
C SER A 849 23.99 8.34 -8.80
N HIS A 850 22.78 8.69 -8.32
CA HIS A 850 21.59 8.77 -9.17
C HIS A 850 21.72 9.85 -10.25
N SER A 851 22.22 11.04 -9.87
CA SER A 851 22.43 12.14 -10.81
C SER A 851 23.42 11.80 -11.91
N ALA A 852 24.51 11.10 -11.57
CA ALA A 852 25.51 10.65 -12.54
C ALA A 852 24.91 9.67 -13.57
N CYS A 853 24.13 8.69 -13.12
CA CYS A 853 23.47 7.74 -14.02
C CYS A 853 22.52 8.45 -14.99
N TYR A 854 21.72 9.37 -14.50
CA TYR A 854 20.73 10.08 -15.31
C TYR A 854 21.35 11.13 -16.24
N ALA A 855 22.42 11.79 -15.80
CA ALA A 855 23.22 12.64 -16.65
C ALA A 855 23.88 11.85 -17.80
N TRP A 856 24.28 10.59 -17.55
CA TRP A 856 24.82 9.72 -18.59
C TRP A 856 23.80 9.38 -19.67
N ILE A 857 22.57 9.00 -19.28
CA ILE A 857 21.48 8.78 -20.24
C ILE A 857 21.19 10.06 -21.03
N ALA A 858 21.17 11.22 -20.37
CA ALA A 858 20.99 12.50 -21.03
C ALA A 858 22.11 12.79 -22.06
N TYR A 859 23.34 12.53 -21.67
CA TYR A 859 24.50 12.69 -22.56
C TYR A 859 24.41 11.77 -23.79
N GLN A 860 24.04 10.50 -23.61
CA GLN A 860 23.80 9.56 -24.72
C GLN A 860 22.74 10.05 -25.68
N THR A 861 21.62 10.55 -25.17
CA THR A 861 20.55 11.11 -26.01
C THR A 861 21.01 12.38 -26.74
N ALA A 862 21.78 13.23 -26.09
CA ALA A 862 22.35 14.45 -26.69
C ALA A 862 23.39 14.14 -27.77
N TYR A 863 24.27 13.16 -27.54
CA TYR A 863 25.23 12.69 -28.53
C TYR A 863 24.52 12.19 -29.79
N LEU A 864 23.50 11.34 -29.61
CA LEU A 864 22.72 10.83 -30.76
C LEU A 864 22.00 11.96 -31.49
N LYS A 865 21.42 12.91 -30.78
CA LYS A 865 20.77 14.09 -31.41
C LYS A 865 21.78 15.00 -32.12
N ALA A 866 22.96 15.21 -31.55
CA ALA A 866 23.99 16.05 -32.12
C ALA A 866 24.60 15.47 -33.42
N HIS A 867 24.83 14.17 -33.46
CA HIS A 867 25.50 13.49 -34.57
C HIS A 867 24.54 12.90 -35.60
N TYR A 868 23.33 12.45 -35.15
CA TYR A 868 22.30 11.78 -35.96
C TYR A 868 20.91 12.38 -35.70
N PRO A 869 20.70 13.70 -35.92
CA PRO A 869 19.48 14.37 -35.49
C PRO A 869 18.21 13.84 -36.19
N ALA A 870 18.30 13.45 -37.45
CA ALA A 870 17.16 12.92 -38.18
C ALA A 870 16.74 11.53 -37.65
N GLU A 871 17.70 10.67 -37.44
CA GLU A 871 17.52 9.31 -36.93
C GLU A 871 16.98 9.33 -35.47
N TYR A 872 17.58 10.19 -34.62
CA TYR A 872 17.12 10.37 -33.26
C TYR A 872 15.70 10.91 -33.18
N MET A 873 15.39 11.98 -33.92
CA MET A 873 14.05 12.56 -33.92
C MET A 873 13.01 11.62 -34.54
N ALA A 874 13.38 10.80 -35.52
CA ALA A 874 12.50 9.77 -36.07
C ALA A 874 12.12 8.74 -34.96
N SER A 875 13.11 8.32 -34.18
CA SER A 875 12.86 7.42 -33.03
C SER A 875 11.97 8.10 -31.97
N VAL A 876 12.24 9.36 -31.60
CA VAL A 876 11.43 10.12 -30.64
C VAL A 876 9.97 10.21 -31.09
N LEU A 877 9.73 10.59 -32.37
CA LEU A 877 8.37 10.72 -32.90
C LEU A 877 7.65 9.38 -32.98
N SER A 878 8.33 8.32 -33.45
CA SER A 878 7.75 6.97 -33.57
C SER A 878 7.30 6.44 -32.22
N ASN A 879 8.10 6.59 -31.19
CA ASN A 879 7.79 6.14 -29.84
C ASN A 879 6.77 7.01 -29.10
N ASN A 880 6.41 8.19 -29.62
CA ASN A 880 5.42 9.09 -29.04
C ASN A 880 4.16 9.26 -29.89
N MET A 881 3.92 8.43 -30.92
CA MET A 881 2.76 8.54 -31.80
C MET A 881 1.40 8.54 -31.09
N ASN A 882 1.31 7.89 -29.93
CA ASN A 882 0.08 7.80 -29.14
C ASN A 882 -0.09 8.98 -28.16
N ASP A 883 0.90 9.86 -28.03
CA ASP A 883 0.82 11.05 -27.19
C ASP A 883 0.39 12.26 -28.04
N ILE A 884 -0.88 12.60 -27.93
CA ILE A 884 -1.50 13.70 -28.72
C ILE A 884 -1.13 15.09 -28.16
N LYS A 885 -0.60 15.17 -26.95
CA LYS A 885 -0.17 16.41 -26.31
C LYS A 885 1.29 16.71 -26.60
#